data_1a3fe044c3cd05b9f5381cd1a0ab1fbb
#
_entry.id   1a3fe044c3cd05b9f5381cd1a0ab1fbb
#
_cell.length_a   1.000
_cell.length_b   1.000
_cell.length_c   1.000
_cell.angle_alpha   90.00
_cell.angle_beta   90.00
_cell.angle_gamma   90.00
#
_symmetry.space_group_name_H-M   'P 1'
#
loop_
_entity.id
_entity.type
_entity.pdbx_description
1 polymer ?
#
loop_
_entity_poly.entity_id
_entity_poly.type
_entity_poly.pdbx_seq_one_letter_code
_entity_poly.pdbx_strand_id
1 'polypeptide(L)'
;MAAAAPAAAASPEAPAVSGSADPETGDEDSREVRVLQSLRGRIYEAKNLLPYLGPNKMRDCFCTINLDQEEVYRTQVVEKSLSPYFSEEFYFEIPRTFQYLSFYVYDKNVLQRDLRIGKVAIKKEDLCSHSGKETWFSLQPIDSNSEVQGKVHLELRLNELITENGTVCQQLVVHIKACHGLPLINGQSCDPYATVSLVGPSRNDQKKTKVKKKTSNPQFNEVFYFEVTRSSSYSRKSQFQVEEEDIEKLEIRIDLWNNENLVQDVFLGEIKVPVNVLRSDSFHQAWYLLQPRDNGNKSSKTDDLGSLLLTLCYTEDCVLPSEYYGPLKTLLLKSPDVQPVSASAAYILGEICQDQKDAVLPLVRLLLHHNKLVPFITAVAELDLKDTPDANAIFRGNSLATQCLTEMMKIVGGHYLKVTLKPVLDEICESSKSCEIDPVKLKEGDNVENNKDTQTVRTLTLISKTIQIIGNWGCQSRKKSRFKKSVMCEFLKMFQEERYFTDVKKFLDEISSTETKESSGTSEPVHLKEGEMYKRAQGRTRIGKKNFKKRWFCLTSRELTYHRQQGKDAIYTIPVKNILAVEKLEEGSFNKKNMFQVIHTEKTLYIQANNCVEANEWIDVLCRVSRCNHNRLSSFHPSAYLNGNWLCCQETSESTPGCKPCTAGIPADIQIDIDEDRETERIYSIFTLSLLKLQKMEETCGSIAVYQGPQKEPGYSKFTIEDSVATFKTIQQIKSTIEKLDEPHEKYRKKRSSSAKYGSKENPIVGKIS
;
A
#
# COMPACT_ATOMS: atom_id res chain seq x y z
N MET A 1 11.25 -77.89 -8.56
CA MET A 1 11.43 -78.18 -7.15
C MET A 1 11.24 -76.78 -6.45
N ALA A 2 10.09 -76.38 -6.11
CA ALA A 2 9.19 -76.65 -5.00
C ALA A 2 9.88 -76.46 -3.63
N ALA A 3 9.49 -75.43 -2.93
CA ALA A 3 9.23 -75.36 -1.49
C ALA A 3 9.01 -73.89 -1.12
N ALA A 4 7.86 -73.44 -0.86
CA ALA A 4 7.01 -73.51 0.32
C ALA A 4 7.33 -72.32 1.30
N ALA A 5 6.37 -71.44 1.44
CA ALA A 5 6.27 -70.40 2.49
C ALA A 5 5.80 -71.03 3.80
N PRO A 6 6.03 -70.38 4.93
CA PRO A 6 5.13 -70.50 6.05
C PRO A 6 4.49 -69.20 6.53
N ALA A 7 3.33 -69.42 7.01
CA ALA A 7 2.20 -68.72 7.54
C ALA A 7 2.42 -67.53 8.50
N ALA A 8 1.40 -66.69 8.51
CA ALA A 8 1.12 -65.55 9.34
C ALA A 8 0.95 -65.90 10.82
N ALA A 9 1.42 -64.98 11.69
CA ALA A 9 1.03 -64.91 13.11
C ALA A 9 0.23 -63.60 13.33
N ALA A 10 -0.95 -63.80 13.91
CA ALA A 10 -1.90 -62.76 14.26
C ALA A 10 -1.42 -61.94 15.46
N SER A 11 -1.60 -60.60 15.41
CA SER A 11 -1.47 -59.69 16.56
C SER A 11 -2.86 -59.30 17.09
N PRO A 12 -3.01 -59.00 18.38
CA PRO A 12 -4.32 -58.83 18.99
C PRO A 12 -4.90 -57.44 18.77
N GLU A 13 -6.22 -57.41 18.59
CA GLU A 13 -7.06 -56.21 18.49
C GLU A 13 -7.00 -55.35 19.77
N ALA A 14 -6.84 -54.01 19.58
CA ALA A 14 -7.10 -52.99 20.61
C ALA A 14 -8.53 -52.46 20.42
N PRO A 15 -9.24 -52.04 21.50
CA PRO A 15 -10.65 -51.74 21.43
C PRO A 15 -10.92 -50.40 20.74
N ALA A 16 -11.96 -50.37 19.90
CA ALA A 16 -12.52 -49.20 19.24
C ALA A 16 -13.09 -48.22 20.29
N VAL A 17 -12.54 -47.01 20.37
CA VAL A 17 -13.18 -45.88 21.01
C VAL A 17 -13.97 -45.16 19.90
N SER A 18 -15.29 -45.28 20.01
CA SER A 18 -16.23 -44.47 19.22
C SER A 18 -16.22 -43.04 19.74
N GLY A 19 -15.40 -42.22 19.12
CA GLY A 19 -15.50 -40.76 19.18
C GLY A 19 -16.18 -40.29 17.90
N SER A 20 -17.42 -39.81 18.00
CA SER A 20 -18.09 -39.07 16.97
C SER A 20 -17.29 -37.78 16.75
N ALA A 21 -16.43 -37.76 15.74
CA ALA A 21 -15.92 -36.54 15.18
C ALA A 21 -17.02 -35.96 14.30
N ASP A 22 -17.59 -34.85 14.72
CA ASP A 22 -18.33 -33.96 13.80
C ASP A 22 -17.42 -33.65 12.60
N PRO A 23 -17.94 -33.68 11.38
CA PRO A 23 -17.17 -33.26 10.24
C PRO A 23 -16.92 -31.76 10.42
N GLU A 24 -15.67 -31.37 10.76
CA GLU A 24 -15.21 -30.04 10.51
C GLU A 24 -15.58 -29.70 9.07
N THR A 25 -16.54 -28.80 8.90
CA THR A 25 -16.83 -28.15 7.66
C THR A 25 -15.54 -27.43 7.29
N GLY A 26 -14.76 -28.10 6.45
CA GLY A 26 -13.53 -27.54 5.88
C GLY A 26 -13.87 -26.21 5.25
N ASP A 27 -13.16 -25.20 5.71
CA ASP A 27 -13.21 -23.82 5.26
C ASP A 27 -12.71 -23.74 3.79
N GLU A 28 -13.52 -24.23 2.83
CA GLU A 28 -13.28 -24.09 1.38
C GLU A 28 -13.46 -22.64 0.92
N ASP A 29 -13.95 -21.75 1.80
CA ASP A 29 -14.31 -20.36 1.47
C ASP A 29 -13.20 -19.35 1.81
N SER A 30 -11.99 -19.81 2.12
CA SER A 30 -10.83 -18.95 2.40
C SER A 30 -9.89 -18.78 1.19
N ARG A 31 -10.39 -18.75 -0.01
CA ARG A 31 -9.69 -18.09 -1.11
C ARG A 31 -9.70 -16.60 -0.77
N GLU A 32 -8.54 -16.12 -0.32
CA GLU A 32 -8.39 -14.95 0.51
C GLU A 32 -8.86 -13.68 -0.18
N VAL A 33 -9.76 -12.93 0.47
CA VAL A 33 -10.02 -11.52 0.14
C VAL A 33 -8.72 -10.75 0.34
N ARG A 34 -8.26 -10.09 -0.72
CA ARG A 34 -7.06 -9.27 -0.69
C ARG A 34 -7.40 -7.85 -0.26
N VAL A 35 -6.79 -7.36 0.81
CA VAL A 35 -6.91 -5.97 1.23
C VAL A 35 -5.70 -5.20 0.74
N LEU A 36 -5.89 -4.33 -0.24
CA LEU A 36 -4.85 -3.55 -0.88
C LEU A 36 -5.01 -2.08 -0.46
N GLN A 37 -3.96 -1.53 0.13
CA GLN A 37 -3.95 -0.14 0.62
C GLN A 37 -3.00 0.68 -0.22
N SER A 38 -3.45 1.85 -0.69
CA SER A 38 -2.57 2.76 -1.40
C SER A 38 -2.70 4.19 -0.87
N LEU A 39 -1.62 4.93 -0.97
CA LEU A 39 -1.54 6.34 -0.63
C LEU A 39 -0.96 7.12 -1.80
N ARG A 40 -1.69 8.13 -2.24
CA ARG A 40 -1.22 9.11 -3.21
C ARG A 40 -1.42 10.53 -2.66
N GLY A 41 -0.62 11.44 -3.11
CA GLY A 41 -0.78 12.83 -2.73
C GLY A 41 0.34 13.72 -3.24
N ARG A 42 0.35 14.93 -2.74
CA ARG A 42 1.37 15.93 -3.05
C ARG A 42 1.76 16.68 -1.79
N ILE A 43 3.06 16.85 -1.60
CA ILE A 43 3.63 17.77 -0.60
C ILE A 43 3.93 19.07 -1.35
N TYR A 44 3.19 20.14 -1.06
CA TYR A 44 3.35 21.41 -1.76
C TYR A 44 4.43 22.27 -1.13
N GLU A 45 4.18 22.80 0.04
CA GLU A 45 5.06 23.76 0.70
C GLU A 45 4.88 23.73 2.23
N ALA A 46 5.90 24.18 2.95
CA ALA A 46 5.75 24.57 4.34
C ALA A 46 5.86 26.09 4.47
N LYS A 47 5.24 26.68 5.50
CA LYS A 47 5.26 28.12 5.76
C LYS A 47 5.53 28.41 7.22
N ASN A 48 6.13 29.59 7.44
CA ASN A 48 6.37 30.15 8.78
C ASN A 48 7.21 29.24 9.69
N LEU A 49 8.17 28.50 9.10
CA LEU A 49 9.08 27.70 9.90
C LEU A 49 9.94 28.57 10.81
N LEU A 50 10.13 28.12 12.05
CA LEU A 50 10.97 28.84 13.00
C LEU A 50 12.41 28.99 12.48
N PRO A 51 13.01 30.19 12.53
CA PRO A 51 14.39 30.39 12.09
C PRO A 51 15.39 29.53 12.85
N TYR A 52 16.50 29.18 12.21
CA TYR A 52 17.62 28.54 12.89
C TYR A 52 18.28 29.50 13.87
N LEU A 53 18.74 29.03 15.02
CA LEU A 53 19.42 29.84 16.05
C LEU A 53 20.85 30.29 15.67
N GLY A 54 21.29 30.00 14.43
CA GLY A 54 22.61 30.37 13.92
C GLY A 54 22.63 31.71 13.17
N PRO A 55 23.81 32.12 12.67
CA PRO A 55 24.01 33.45 12.06
C PRO A 55 23.17 33.69 10.80
N ASN A 56 22.87 32.65 10.03
CA ASN A 56 22.13 32.80 8.77
C ASN A 56 20.61 32.68 8.88
N LYS A 57 20.09 32.29 10.04
CA LYS A 57 18.64 32.15 10.34
C LYS A 57 17.80 31.33 9.34
N MET A 58 18.38 30.88 8.24
CA MET A 58 17.72 30.07 7.18
C MET A 58 17.93 28.58 7.43
N ARG A 59 17.10 27.75 6.80
CA ARG A 59 17.12 26.28 6.95
C ARG A 59 17.22 25.59 5.59
N ASP A 60 17.83 24.42 5.56
CA ASP A 60 17.86 23.52 4.41
C ASP A 60 16.83 22.42 4.63
N CYS A 61 15.60 22.65 4.15
CA CYS A 61 14.44 21.87 4.56
C CYS A 61 14.14 20.72 3.63
N PHE A 62 13.73 19.56 4.19
CA PHE A 62 13.08 18.48 3.49
C PHE A 62 11.95 17.90 4.33
N CYS A 63 11.02 17.20 3.66
CA CYS A 63 9.91 16.53 4.30
C CYS A 63 10.01 15.01 4.12
N THR A 64 9.62 14.23 5.13
CA THR A 64 9.51 12.77 5.02
C THR A 64 8.09 12.32 5.25
N ILE A 65 7.69 11.23 4.60
CA ILE A 65 6.45 10.51 4.88
C ILE A 65 6.80 9.25 5.66
N ASN A 66 6.11 9.05 6.77
CA ASN A 66 6.36 7.95 7.67
C ASN A 66 5.08 7.17 7.96
N LEU A 67 5.17 5.84 7.95
CA LEU A 67 4.13 4.94 8.43
C LEU A 67 4.57 4.39 9.80
N ASP A 68 3.88 4.77 10.87
CA ASP A 68 4.25 4.41 12.25
C ASP A 68 5.76 4.62 12.51
N GLN A 69 6.28 5.80 12.25
CA GLN A 69 7.68 6.21 12.38
C GLN A 69 8.67 5.58 11.37
N GLU A 70 8.26 4.64 10.51
CA GLU A 70 9.09 4.14 9.43
C GLU A 70 9.05 5.09 8.23
N GLU A 71 10.19 5.66 7.86
CA GLU A 71 10.31 6.53 6.70
C GLU A 71 10.12 5.74 5.40
N VAL A 72 9.09 6.10 4.62
CA VAL A 72 8.76 5.45 3.33
C VAL A 72 8.99 6.35 2.13
N TYR A 73 9.07 7.67 2.34
CA TYR A 73 9.34 8.64 1.29
C TYR A 73 10.07 9.85 1.86
N ARG A 74 10.90 10.51 1.03
CA ARG A 74 11.63 11.73 1.37
C ARG A 74 11.68 12.67 0.18
N THR A 75 11.36 13.95 0.39
CA THR A 75 11.48 14.98 -0.65
C THR A 75 12.94 15.37 -0.88
N GLN A 76 13.18 16.07 -1.98
CA GLN A 76 14.43 16.78 -2.18
C GLN A 76 14.62 17.87 -1.13
N VAL A 77 15.86 18.28 -0.94
CA VAL A 77 16.20 19.37 0.02
C VAL A 77 15.98 20.70 -0.67
N VAL A 78 15.21 21.59 -0.04
CA VAL A 78 15.06 22.98 -0.42
C VAL A 78 15.97 23.81 0.47
N GLU A 79 17.05 24.35 -0.13
CA GLU A 79 18.07 25.09 0.60
C GLU A 79 17.64 26.51 0.98
N LYS A 80 18.11 27.00 2.12
CA LYS A 80 18.02 28.39 2.58
C LYS A 80 16.61 28.99 2.56
N SER A 81 15.61 28.26 3.08
CA SER A 81 14.23 28.69 3.10
C SER A 81 13.55 28.46 4.46
N LEU A 82 12.74 29.44 4.90
CA LEU A 82 11.78 29.28 5.99
C LEU A 82 10.35 29.00 5.48
N SER A 83 10.18 29.03 4.15
CA SER A 83 8.95 28.64 3.46
C SER A 83 9.30 27.77 2.25
N PRO A 84 9.81 26.56 2.47
CA PRO A 84 10.27 25.68 1.39
C PRO A 84 9.10 25.22 0.53
N TYR A 85 9.26 25.33 -0.80
CA TYR A 85 8.33 24.85 -1.80
C TYR A 85 8.86 23.52 -2.37
N PHE A 86 8.23 22.40 -2.00
CA PHE A 86 8.63 21.04 -2.43
C PHE A 86 7.98 20.66 -3.74
N SER A 87 6.65 20.79 -3.83
CA SER A 87 5.83 20.46 -5.00
C SER A 87 6.02 19.02 -5.53
N GLU A 88 6.24 18.07 -4.64
CA GLU A 88 6.49 16.68 -4.99
C GLU A 88 5.26 15.81 -4.84
N GLU A 89 4.97 15.01 -5.87
CA GLU A 89 3.93 13.99 -5.88
C GLU A 89 4.50 12.66 -5.41
N PHE A 90 3.68 11.91 -4.70
CA PHE A 90 4.01 10.56 -4.27
C PHE A 90 2.85 9.61 -4.50
N TYR A 91 3.20 8.36 -4.79
CA TYR A 91 2.30 7.22 -4.83
C TYR A 91 3.04 5.98 -4.36
N PHE A 92 2.44 5.22 -3.46
CA PHE A 92 2.93 3.91 -3.05
C PHE A 92 1.83 3.02 -2.50
N GLU A 93 2.03 1.71 -2.65
CA GLU A 93 1.24 0.68 -2.02
C GLU A 93 1.73 0.47 -0.58
N ILE A 94 0.79 0.33 0.35
CA ILE A 94 1.11 0.12 1.77
C ILE A 94 1.03 -1.39 2.06
N PRO A 95 2.18 -2.07 2.29
CA PRO A 95 2.22 -3.53 2.37
C PRO A 95 1.93 -4.09 3.77
N ARG A 96 1.57 -3.25 4.71
CA ARG A 96 1.30 -3.61 6.11
C ARG A 96 0.25 -2.72 6.75
N THR A 97 -0.32 -3.18 7.84
CA THR A 97 -1.18 -2.33 8.68
C THR A 97 -0.36 -1.22 9.34
N PHE A 98 -0.93 -0.05 9.49
CA PHE A 98 -0.35 1.10 10.18
C PHE A 98 -1.43 1.82 10.98
N GLN A 99 -1.00 2.63 11.94
CA GLN A 99 -1.88 3.41 12.81
C GLN A 99 -1.83 4.91 12.49
N TYR A 100 -0.62 5.42 12.23
CA TYR A 100 -0.39 6.83 11.93
C TYR A 100 0.34 7.00 10.60
N LEU A 101 -0.13 7.95 9.80
CA LEU A 101 0.59 8.55 8.69
C LEU A 101 1.16 9.88 9.17
N SER A 102 2.47 10.02 9.13
CA SER A 102 3.14 11.20 9.66
C SER A 102 4.06 11.85 8.64
N PHE A 103 4.03 13.16 8.61
CA PHE A 103 4.91 14.00 7.81
C PHE A 103 5.84 14.75 8.75
N TYR A 104 7.14 14.53 8.62
CA TYR A 104 8.14 15.24 9.42
C TYR A 104 8.85 16.27 8.55
N VAL A 105 8.95 17.50 9.02
CA VAL A 105 9.79 18.54 8.42
C VAL A 105 11.12 18.58 9.14
N TYR A 106 12.20 18.49 8.38
CA TYR A 106 13.57 18.48 8.86
C TYR A 106 14.36 19.66 8.34
N ASP A 107 15.39 20.03 9.09
CA ASP A 107 16.50 20.88 8.68
C ASP A 107 17.73 19.98 8.49
N LYS A 108 18.28 19.94 7.28
CA LYS A 108 19.43 19.12 6.93
C LYS A 108 20.69 19.65 7.58
N ASN A 109 21.43 18.81 8.27
CA ASN A 109 22.71 19.15 8.85
C ASN A 109 23.82 18.29 8.23
N VAL A 110 24.84 18.96 7.66
CA VAL A 110 25.96 18.28 6.97
C VAL A 110 26.91 17.61 7.96
N LEU A 111 27.00 18.16 9.19
CA LEU A 111 28.01 17.76 10.19
C LEU A 111 27.44 16.93 11.35
N GLN A 112 26.11 17.00 11.55
CA GLN A 112 25.41 16.34 12.65
C GLN A 112 24.18 15.60 12.13
N ARG A 113 23.35 15.08 13.03
CA ARG A 113 22.04 14.52 12.66
C ARG A 113 21.10 15.64 12.21
N ASP A 114 20.29 15.35 11.18
CA ASP A 114 19.23 16.24 10.72
C ASP A 114 18.31 16.62 11.89
N LEU A 115 18.00 17.90 11.98
CA LEU A 115 17.15 18.45 13.05
C LEU A 115 15.69 18.34 12.65
N ARG A 116 14.86 17.71 13.47
CA ARG A 116 13.42 17.69 13.29
C ARG A 116 12.82 19.02 13.72
N ILE A 117 12.11 19.72 12.82
CA ILE A 117 11.45 21.00 13.09
C ILE A 117 10.07 20.77 13.71
N GLY A 118 9.27 19.93 13.08
CA GLY A 118 7.91 19.60 13.48
C GLY A 118 7.32 18.47 12.67
N LYS A 119 6.10 18.08 13.01
CA LYS A 119 5.40 17.00 12.33
C LYS A 119 3.92 17.28 12.14
N VAL A 120 3.32 16.59 11.17
CA VAL A 120 1.88 16.38 11.04
C VAL A 120 1.63 14.89 11.22
N ALA A 121 0.80 14.49 12.16
CA ALA A 121 0.43 13.09 12.38
C ALA A 121 -1.09 12.93 12.20
N ILE A 122 -1.48 12.04 11.28
CA ILE A 122 -2.89 11.77 10.94
C ILE A 122 -3.16 10.29 11.25
N LYS A 123 -4.21 10.03 12.02
CA LYS A 123 -4.65 8.65 12.27
C LYS A 123 -5.21 8.04 10.99
N LYS A 124 -5.01 6.73 10.81
CA LYS A 124 -5.53 6.01 9.64
C LYS A 124 -7.03 6.23 9.45
N GLU A 125 -7.80 6.26 10.55
CA GLU A 125 -9.26 6.44 10.55
C GLU A 125 -9.68 7.81 9.99
N ASP A 126 -8.84 8.84 10.17
CA ASP A 126 -9.12 10.22 9.76
C ASP A 126 -8.68 10.50 8.31
N LEU A 127 -7.92 9.61 7.66
CA LEU A 127 -7.36 9.85 6.32
C LEU A 127 -8.44 10.10 5.27
N CYS A 128 -9.55 9.38 5.34
CA CYS A 128 -10.65 9.53 4.39
C CYS A 128 -11.31 10.92 4.45
N SER A 129 -11.31 11.58 5.61
CA SER A 129 -11.90 12.92 5.79
C SER A 129 -11.10 14.02 5.06
N HIS A 130 -9.81 13.77 4.83
CA HIS A 130 -8.89 14.70 4.14
C HIS A 130 -8.70 14.36 2.66
N SER A 131 -9.34 13.30 2.16
CA SER A 131 -9.10 12.77 0.82
C SER A 131 -9.40 13.78 -0.28
N GLY A 132 -8.42 13.99 -1.17
CA GLY A 132 -8.53 14.82 -2.36
C GLY A 132 -8.57 16.33 -2.13
N LYS A 133 -8.45 16.81 -0.89
CA LYS A 133 -8.49 18.23 -0.56
C LYS A 133 -7.09 18.77 -0.26
N GLU A 134 -6.79 19.95 -0.80
CA GLU A 134 -5.63 20.73 -0.35
C GLU A 134 -5.90 21.27 1.06
N THR A 135 -5.09 20.85 2.03
CA THR A 135 -5.30 21.18 3.42
C THR A 135 -4.00 21.65 4.06
N TRP A 136 -4.08 22.79 4.78
CA TRP A 136 -3.01 23.27 5.65
C TRP A 136 -3.08 22.56 7.00
N PHE A 137 -2.00 21.94 7.40
CA PHE A 137 -1.84 21.30 8.70
C PHE A 137 -0.81 22.09 9.52
N SER A 138 -1.17 22.46 10.74
CA SER A 138 -0.22 23.05 11.68
C SER A 138 0.81 22.02 12.13
N LEU A 139 2.08 22.39 12.14
CA LEU A 139 3.15 21.54 12.62
C LEU A 139 3.06 21.40 14.14
N GLN A 140 3.12 20.18 14.60
CA GLN A 140 3.11 19.83 16.02
C GLN A 140 4.53 19.56 16.53
N PRO A 141 4.80 19.79 17.82
CA PRO A 141 6.06 19.39 18.43
C PRO A 141 6.28 17.89 18.34
N ILE A 142 7.54 17.51 18.31
CA ILE A 142 7.93 16.10 18.26
C ILE A 142 8.07 15.60 19.69
N ASP A 143 6.97 15.06 20.21
CA ASP A 143 6.92 14.39 21.51
C ASP A 143 7.05 12.88 21.33
N SER A 144 7.83 12.24 22.17
CA SER A 144 8.02 10.78 22.20
C SER A 144 6.73 10.01 22.51
N ASN A 145 5.73 10.67 23.11
CA ASN A 145 4.48 10.04 23.54
C ASN A 145 3.34 10.12 22.50
N SER A 146 3.51 10.84 21.40
CA SER A 146 2.41 11.12 20.46
C SER A 146 2.24 10.10 19.37
N GLU A 147 3.24 9.24 19.11
CA GLU A 147 3.18 8.18 18.10
C GLU A 147 3.68 6.88 18.71
N VAL A 148 2.77 6.12 19.24
CA VAL A 148 3.05 4.81 19.81
C VAL A 148 2.88 3.75 18.73
N GLN A 149 3.82 2.82 18.68
CA GLN A 149 3.89 1.77 17.66
C GLN A 149 3.92 0.40 18.32
N GLY A 150 3.25 -0.56 17.68
CA GLY A 150 3.27 -1.96 18.08
C GLY A 150 1.96 -2.44 18.67
N LYS A 151 1.93 -3.73 18.96
CA LYS A 151 0.77 -4.46 19.49
C LYS A 151 1.19 -5.50 20.52
N VAL A 152 0.28 -5.82 21.43
CA VAL A 152 0.48 -6.80 22.50
C VAL A 152 -0.58 -7.88 22.44
N HIS A 153 -0.19 -9.13 22.63
CA HIS A 153 -1.05 -10.30 22.68
C HIS A 153 -1.33 -10.66 24.14
N LEU A 154 -2.58 -10.58 24.52
CA LEU A 154 -3.06 -10.89 25.86
C LEU A 154 -4.00 -12.07 25.85
N GLU A 155 -3.96 -12.81 26.96
CA GLU A 155 -4.96 -13.77 27.34
C GLU A 155 -5.42 -13.44 28.77
N LEU A 156 -6.72 -13.32 28.95
CA LEU A 156 -7.36 -12.98 30.21
C LEU A 156 -8.31 -14.09 30.61
N ARG A 157 -8.29 -14.47 31.90
CA ARG A 157 -9.22 -15.47 32.48
C ARG A 157 -9.70 -14.99 33.83
N LEU A 158 -10.96 -15.27 34.12
CA LEU A 158 -11.52 -15.10 35.45
C LEU A 158 -11.78 -16.48 36.05
N ASN A 159 -11.04 -16.79 37.11
CA ASN A 159 -11.18 -18.04 37.84
C ASN A 159 -11.97 -17.80 39.12
N GLU A 160 -12.85 -18.72 39.46
CA GLU A 160 -13.50 -18.79 40.78
C GLU A 160 -12.71 -19.76 41.66
N LEU A 161 -12.27 -19.27 42.82
CA LEU A 161 -11.55 -20.05 43.83
C LEU A 161 -12.42 -20.15 45.07
N ILE A 162 -12.57 -21.36 45.56
CA ILE A 162 -13.24 -21.60 46.87
C ILE A 162 -12.14 -21.62 47.94
N THR A 163 -12.21 -20.70 48.89
CA THR A 163 -11.30 -20.64 50.02
C THR A 163 -11.61 -21.76 51.01
N GLU A 164 -10.67 -22.11 51.90
CA GLU A 164 -10.84 -23.12 52.95
C GLU A 164 -12.08 -22.85 53.84
N ASN A 165 -12.54 -21.61 53.90
CA ASN A 165 -13.71 -21.19 54.66
C ASN A 165 -15.02 -21.23 53.84
N GLY A 166 -15.01 -21.77 52.59
CA GLY A 166 -16.17 -21.90 51.73
C GLY A 166 -16.60 -20.60 51.04
N THR A 167 -15.82 -19.52 51.15
CA THR A 167 -16.09 -18.26 50.41
C THR A 167 -15.55 -18.33 49.00
N VAL A 168 -16.35 -17.88 48.02
CA VAL A 168 -15.96 -17.80 46.61
C VAL A 168 -15.18 -16.50 46.40
N CYS A 169 -13.96 -16.61 45.93
CA CYS A 169 -13.12 -15.49 45.53
C CYS A 169 -12.88 -15.53 44.01
N GLN A 170 -12.97 -14.39 43.38
CA GLN A 170 -12.62 -14.29 41.96
C GLN A 170 -11.17 -13.86 41.79
N GLN A 171 -10.44 -14.61 40.96
CA GLN A 171 -9.04 -14.37 40.61
C GLN A 171 -8.94 -14.07 39.11
N LEU A 172 -8.44 -12.87 38.79
CA LEU A 172 -8.11 -12.50 37.42
C LEU A 172 -6.72 -12.98 37.05
N VAL A 173 -6.63 -13.73 35.99
CA VAL A 173 -5.37 -14.21 35.40
C VAL A 173 -5.08 -13.40 34.15
N VAL A 174 -3.93 -12.75 34.11
CA VAL A 174 -3.45 -11.98 32.99
C VAL A 174 -2.19 -12.63 32.43
N HIS A 175 -2.27 -13.17 31.23
CA HIS A 175 -1.14 -13.76 30.53
C HIS A 175 -0.68 -12.85 29.41
N ILE A 176 0.50 -12.25 29.54
CA ILE A 176 1.15 -11.51 28.46
C ILE A 176 1.95 -12.50 27.63
N LYS A 177 1.47 -12.82 26.43
CA LYS A 177 2.13 -13.77 25.53
C LYS A 177 3.30 -13.13 24.79
N ALA A 178 3.03 -12.10 24.01
CA ALA A 178 4.02 -11.48 23.12
C ALA A 178 3.69 -10.02 22.81
N CYS A 179 4.70 -9.27 22.35
CA CYS A 179 4.48 -8.04 21.62
C CYS A 179 5.06 -8.16 20.20
N HIS A 180 4.57 -7.33 19.30
CA HIS A 180 5.02 -7.29 17.93
C HIS A 180 5.11 -5.85 17.40
N GLY A 181 6.16 -5.56 16.64
CA GLY A 181 6.30 -4.28 15.94
C GLY A 181 6.68 -3.10 16.86
N LEU A 182 7.34 -3.34 18.00
CA LEU A 182 7.84 -2.27 18.87
C LEU A 182 8.87 -1.41 18.13
N PRO A 183 8.98 -0.10 18.46
CA PRO A 183 9.86 0.83 17.76
C PRO A 183 11.34 0.48 17.91
N LEU A 184 12.15 1.00 17.01
CA LEU A 184 13.59 1.04 17.19
C LEU A 184 13.95 2.31 17.98
N ILE A 185 14.68 2.14 19.07
CA ILE A 185 15.17 3.27 19.86
C ILE A 185 16.59 3.60 19.37
N ASN A 186 16.81 4.83 18.89
CA ASN A 186 18.09 5.25 18.32
C ASN A 186 18.63 4.32 17.21
N GLY A 187 17.72 3.76 16.39
CA GLY A 187 18.06 2.82 15.32
C GLY A 187 18.45 1.40 15.80
N GLN A 188 18.33 1.10 17.09
CA GLN A 188 18.57 -0.21 17.67
C GLN A 188 17.28 -0.83 18.21
N SER A 189 17.24 -2.16 18.26
CA SER A 189 16.12 -2.88 18.90
C SER A 189 16.08 -2.55 20.39
N CYS A 190 14.88 -2.33 20.92
CA CYS A 190 14.66 -2.00 22.34
C CYS A 190 14.88 -3.21 23.28
N ASP A 191 15.03 -2.93 24.55
CA ASP A 191 15.06 -3.90 25.66
C ASP A 191 13.70 -3.83 26.41
N PRO A 192 12.60 -4.41 25.84
CA PRO A 192 11.26 -4.17 26.35
C PRO A 192 10.93 -4.99 27.59
N TYR A 193 10.11 -4.39 28.45
CA TYR A 193 9.37 -5.04 29.51
C TYR A 193 7.98 -4.42 29.66
N ALA A 194 7.05 -5.12 30.32
CA ALA A 194 5.71 -4.65 30.60
C ALA A 194 5.46 -4.51 32.09
N THR A 195 4.73 -3.47 32.48
CA THR A 195 4.07 -3.41 33.80
C THR A 195 2.59 -3.71 33.62
N VAL A 196 2.04 -4.55 34.48
CA VAL A 196 0.64 -4.95 34.46
C VAL A 196 0.01 -4.45 35.75
N SER A 197 -1.03 -3.63 35.61
CA SER A 197 -1.72 -3.04 36.74
C SER A 197 -3.21 -3.38 36.69
N LEU A 198 -3.76 -3.82 37.80
CA LEU A 198 -5.21 -3.85 38.02
C LEU A 198 -5.59 -2.53 38.70
N VAL A 199 -6.27 -1.66 37.96
CA VAL A 199 -6.62 -0.31 38.39
C VAL A 199 -8.12 -0.24 38.70
N GLY A 200 -8.47 0.39 39.79
CA GLY A 200 -9.84 0.65 40.21
C GLY A 200 -9.91 1.90 41.08
N PRO A 201 -11.11 2.28 41.57
CA PRO A 201 -11.31 3.50 42.34
C PRO A 201 -10.45 3.58 43.62
N SER A 202 -10.16 2.44 44.23
CA SER A 202 -9.40 2.32 45.49
C SER A 202 -8.19 1.41 45.42
N ARG A 203 -7.77 0.98 44.22
CA ARG A 203 -6.65 0.06 44.05
C ARG A 203 -5.82 0.32 42.80
N ASN A 204 -4.53 0.03 42.94
CA ASN A 204 -3.56 0.04 41.85
C ASN A 204 -2.49 -1.02 42.13
N ASP A 205 -2.84 -2.28 41.85
CA ASP A 205 -1.93 -3.41 42.09
C ASP A 205 -1.07 -3.60 40.83
N GLN A 206 0.24 -3.42 40.96
CA GLN A 206 1.16 -3.46 39.81
C GLN A 206 2.13 -4.63 39.89
N LYS A 207 2.37 -5.29 38.78
CA LYS A 207 3.38 -6.34 38.59
C LYS A 207 4.20 -6.05 37.34
N LYS A 208 5.37 -6.68 37.18
CA LYS A 208 6.31 -6.39 36.12
C LYS A 208 6.85 -7.69 35.48
N THR A 209 6.97 -7.72 34.15
CA THR A 209 7.64 -8.81 33.42
C THR A 209 9.15 -8.70 33.52
N LYS A 210 9.83 -9.77 33.13
CA LYS A 210 11.27 -9.75 32.87
C LYS A 210 11.58 -8.93 31.64
N VAL A 211 12.75 -8.26 31.63
CA VAL A 211 13.25 -7.53 30.48
C VAL A 211 13.69 -8.51 29.40
N LYS A 212 13.20 -8.34 28.18
CA LYS A 212 13.66 -9.05 26.98
C LYS A 212 14.65 -8.17 26.22
N LYS A 213 15.84 -8.68 25.93
CA LYS A 213 16.91 -7.84 25.35
C LYS A 213 16.91 -7.83 23.84
N LYS A 214 17.14 -6.66 23.25
CA LYS A 214 17.42 -6.43 21.83
C LYS A 214 16.38 -7.05 20.89
N THR A 215 15.08 -6.78 21.14
CA THR A 215 14.00 -7.31 20.33
C THR A 215 12.86 -6.31 20.16
N SER A 216 12.34 -6.20 18.95
CA SER A 216 11.09 -5.47 18.67
C SER A 216 9.85 -6.38 18.75
N ASN A 217 10.06 -7.70 18.94
CA ASN A 217 9.01 -8.71 18.99
C ASN A 217 9.21 -9.65 20.21
N PRO A 218 9.15 -9.13 21.44
CA PRO A 218 9.42 -9.92 22.63
C PRO A 218 8.36 -10.99 22.85
N GLN A 219 8.81 -12.21 23.19
CA GLN A 219 7.98 -13.30 23.70
C GLN A 219 8.12 -13.30 25.22
N PHE A 220 7.12 -12.77 25.92
CA PHE A 220 7.12 -12.72 27.37
C PHE A 220 6.72 -14.06 27.94
N ASN A 221 5.54 -14.58 27.59
CA ASN A 221 4.93 -15.81 28.13
C ASN A 221 4.88 -15.79 29.67
N GLU A 222 4.51 -14.66 30.25
CA GLU A 222 4.43 -14.47 31.71
C GLU A 222 3.00 -14.29 32.17
N VAL A 223 2.64 -14.97 33.25
CA VAL A 223 1.28 -14.99 33.82
C VAL A 223 1.27 -14.26 35.15
N PHE A 224 0.27 -13.40 35.33
CA PHE A 224 0.06 -12.62 36.54
C PHE A 224 -1.33 -12.90 37.12
N TYR A 225 -1.42 -12.99 38.42
CA TYR A 225 -2.65 -13.27 39.16
C TYR A 225 -3.04 -12.07 40.00
N PHE A 226 -4.29 -11.64 39.93
CA PHE A 226 -4.86 -10.54 40.71
C PHE A 226 -6.13 -11.03 41.40
N GLU A 227 -6.27 -10.78 42.69
CA GLU A 227 -7.52 -11.01 43.42
C GLU A 227 -8.51 -9.89 43.05
N VAL A 228 -9.67 -10.24 42.49
CA VAL A 228 -10.72 -9.30 42.14
C VAL A 228 -11.60 -8.99 43.33
N THR A 229 -12.07 -10.01 44.04
CA THR A 229 -12.86 -9.87 45.26
C THR A 229 -11.98 -10.14 46.49
N ARG A 230 -11.86 -9.15 47.36
CA ARG A 230 -11.24 -9.34 48.67
C ARG A 230 -12.28 -9.83 49.68
N SER A 231 -12.09 -11.02 50.21
CA SER A 231 -12.91 -11.52 51.32
C SER A 231 -12.86 -10.57 52.51
N SER A 232 -14.02 -10.20 53.02
CA SER A 232 -14.19 -9.27 54.17
C SER A 232 -13.61 -9.75 55.50
N SER A 233 -13.00 -10.95 55.58
CA SER A 233 -12.51 -11.55 56.81
C SER A 233 -11.15 -10.99 57.30
N TYR A 234 -10.46 -10.11 56.56
CA TYR A 234 -9.12 -9.63 56.93
C TYR A 234 -9.04 -8.19 57.41
N SER A 235 -10.16 -7.51 57.62
CA SER A 235 -10.06 -6.13 58.09
C SER A 235 -11.10 -5.79 59.15
N ARG A 236 -10.68 -5.89 60.41
CA ARG A 236 -11.41 -5.33 61.53
C ARG A 236 -11.43 -3.77 61.54
N LYS A 237 -10.98 -3.10 60.51
CA LYS A 237 -10.85 -1.61 60.49
C LYS A 237 -11.14 -0.89 59.17
N SER A 238 -11.65 -1.50 58.13
CA SER A 238 -12.19 -0.74 57.00
C SER A 238 -13.42 -1.42 56.42
N GLN A 239 -14.57 -0.78 56.56
CA GLN A 239 -15.81 -1.10 55.90
C GLN A 239 -15.73 -0.77 54.41
N PHE A 240 -15.04 -1.57 53.64
CA PHE A 240 -15.15 -1.54 52.16
C PHE A 240 -15.60 -2.93 51.73
N GLN A 241 -16.90 -3.12 51.66
CA GLN A 241 -17.50 -4.14 50.81
C GLN A 241 -17.21 -3.75 49.38
N VAL A 242 -16.48 -4.60 48.65
CA VAL A 242 -16.37 -4.47 47.18
C VAL A 242 -17.74 -4.96 46.66
N GLU A 243 -18.65 -4.05 46.37
CA GLU A 243 -19.91 -4.36 45.71
C GLU A 243 -19.67 -4.79 44.25
N GLU A 244 -20.60 -5.56 43.66
CA GLU A 244 -20.53 -6.00 42.27
C GLU A 244 -20.33 -4.81 41.27
N GLU A 245 -20.77 -3.61 41.64
CA GLU A 245 -20.54 -2.36 40.94
C GLU A 245 -19.05 -1.99 40.75
N ASP A 246 -18.16 -2.43 41.64
CA ASP A 246 -16.74 -2.09 41.57
C ASP A 246 -15.99 -2.93 40.54
N ILE A 247 -16.47 -4.13 40.18
CA ILE A 247 -15.90 -4.96 39.11
C ILE A 247 -16.05 -4.29 37.74
N GLU A 248 -17.14 -3.57 37.52
CA GLU A 248 -17.37 -2.81 36.30
C GLU A 248 -16.41 -1.63 36.14
N LYS A 249 -15.88 -1.12 37.24
CA LYS A 249 -14.94 -0.01 37.27
C LYS A 249 -13.47 -0.46 37.26
N LEU A 250 -13.23 -1.79 37.27
CA LEU A 250 -11.88 -2.34 37.20
C LEU A 250 -11.37 -2.38 35.76
N GLU A 251 -10.13 -1.96 35.61
CA GLU A 251 -9.41 -1.92 34.32
C GLU A 251 -8.05 -2.57 34.47
N ILE A 252 -7.69 -3.43 33.53
CA ILE A 252 -6.32 -3.93 33.36
C ILE A 252 -5.59 -2.91 32.51
N ARG A 253 -4.52 -2.37 33.07
CA ARG A 253 -3.61 -1.47 32.38
C ARG A 253 -2.27 -2.14 32.18
N ILE A 254 -1.79 -2.14 30.95
CA ILE A 254 -0.47 -2.65 30.60
C ILE A 254 0.32 -1.53 29.97
N ASP A 255 1.43 -1.15 30.59
CA ASP A 255 2.38 -0.17 30.06
C ASP A 255 3.63 -0.90 29.59
N LEU A 256 4.07 -0.63 28.38
CA LEU A 256 5.33 -1.12 27.82
C LEU A 256 6.42 -0.08 27.95
N TRP A 257 7.61 -0.53 28.27
CA TRP A 257 8.78 0.30 28.53
C TRP A 257 10.02 -0.27 27.85
N ASN A 258 10.91 0.58 27.41
CA ASN A 258 12.28 0.25 27.05
C ASN A 258 13.17 0.44 28.28
N ASN A 259 13.88 -0.61 28.70
CA ASN A 259 14.81 -0.52 29.83
C ASN A 259 16.12 0.12 29.37
N GLU A 260 16.47 1.26 29.97
CA GLU A 260 17.73 1.96 29.76
C GLU A 260 18.56 1.91 31.06
N ASN A 261 19.60 1.09 31.10
CA ASN A 261 20.38 0.78 32.30
C ASN A 261 21.01 1.99 33.02
N LEU A 262 21.07 3.16 32.39
CA LEU A 262 21.77 4.35 32.92
C LEU A 262 20.91 5.63 32.90
N VAL A 263 19.71 5.59 32.37
CA VAL A 263 18.80 6.72 32.19
C VAL A 263 17.38 6.28 32.58
N GLN A 264 16.44 7.19 32.62
CA GLN A 264 15.03 6.86 32.85
C GLN A 264 14.49 5.99 31.69
N ASP A 265 13.76 4.93 32.03
CA ASP A 265 13.13 4.02 31.07
C ASP A 265 12.19 4.79 30.12
N VAL A 266 12.22 4.45 28.83
CA VAL A 266 11.43 5.10 27.78
C VAL A 266 10.08 4.41 27.64
N PHE A 267 9.00 5.17 27.72
CA PHE A 267 7.64 4.69 27.49
C PHE A 267 7.43 4.30 26.01
N LEU A 268 6.90 3.10 25.78
CA LEU A 268 6.65 2.56 24.44
C LEU A 268 5.17 2.55 24.07
N GLY A 269 4.28 2.56 25.05
CA GLY A 269 2.83 2.56 24.84
C GLY A 269 2.06 1.88 25.95
N GLU A 270 0.75 2.11 26.01
CA GLU A 270 -0.16 1.50 26.96
C GLU A 270 -1.35 0.85 26.27
N ILE A 271 -1.99 -0.07 26.97
CA ILE A 271 -3.34 -0.53 26.67
C ILE A 271 -4.15 -0.56 27.96
N LYS A 272 -5.47 -0.39 27.79
CA LYS A 272 -6.46 -0.43 28.88
C LYS A 272 -7.57 -1.37 28.47
N VAL A 273 -7.79 -2.40 29.27
CA VAL A 273 -8.83 -3.41 29.05
C VAL A 273 -9.76 -3.48 30.24
N PRO A 274 -11.01 -3.13 30.13
CA PRO A 274 -11.95 -3.22 31.24
C PRO A 274 -12.21 -4.70 31.58
N VAL A 275 -12.31 -5.02 32.86
CA VAL A 275 -12.51 -6.40 33.34
C VAL A 275 -13.88 -6.96 32.92
N ASN A 276 -14.85 -6.09 32.63
CA ASN A 276 -16.17 -6.49 32.16
C ASN A 276 -16.17 -7.23 30.80
N VAL A 277 -15.06 -7.20 30.06
CA VAL A 277 -14.90 -8.01 28.83
C VAL A 277 -15.01 -9.52 29.10
N LEU A 278 -14.82 -9.94 30.36
CA LEU A 278 -14.93 -11.33 30.83
C LEU A 278 -16.34 -11.71 31.36
N ARG A 279 -17.35 -10.83 31.19
CA ARG A 279 -18.73 -11.11 31.68
C ARG A 279 -19.45 -12.19 30.89
N SER A 280 -19.29 -12.18 29.56
CA SER A 280 -19.95 -13.17 28.68
C SER A 280 -19.19 -14.50 28.62
N ASP A 281 -17.89 -14.42 28.71
CA ASP A 281 -16.99 -15.57 28.66
C ASP A 281 -15.90 -15.37 29.71
N SER A 282 -15.66 -16.38 30.56
CA SER A 282 -14.57 -16.38 31.57
C SER A 282 -13.17 -16.36 30.94
N PHE A 283 -13.09 -16.35 29.63
CA PHE A 283 -11.85 -16.39 28.84
C PHE A 283 -11.90 -15.36 27.71
N HIS A 284 -10.83 -14.56 27.57
CA HIS A 284 -10.66 -13.63 26.48
C HIS A 284 -9.19 -13.62 26.00
N GLN A 285 -8.97 -13.75 24.69
CA GLN A 285 -7.65 -13.69 24.08
C GLN A 285 -7.68 -12.80 22.84
N ALA A 286 -6.80 -11.78 22.80
CA ALA A 286 -6.77 -10.83 21.69
C ALA A 286 -5.40 -10.15 21.53
N TRP A 287 -5.16 -9.60 20.32
CA TRP A 287 -4.13 -8.63 20.06
C TRP A 287 -4.67 -7.21 20.24
N TYR A 288 -3.93 -6.36 20.92
CA TYR A 288 -4.28 -4.96 21.18
C TYR A 288 -3.21 -4.05 20.60
N LEU A 289 -3.62 -2.97 19.92
CA LEU A 289 -2.71 -1.90 19.51
C LEU A 289 -2.33 -1.04 20.71
N LEU A 290 -1.03 -0.79 20.84
CA LEU A 290 -0.52 0.14 21.85
C LEU A 290 -1.01 1.55 21.58
N GLN A 291 -1.38 2.27 22.62
CA GLN A 291 -1.88 3.64 22.59
C GLN A 291 -0.90 4.58 23.30
N PRO A 292 -0.85 5.86 22.91
CA PRO A 292 -0.14 6.87 23.68
C PRO A 292 -0.84 7.09 25.03
N ARG A 293 -0.08 7.57 26.01
CA ARG A 293 -0.64 7.93 27.31
C ARG A 293 -1.42 9.22 27.19
N ASP A 294 -2.67 9.23 27.66
CA ASP A 294 -3.48 10.43 27.77
C ASP A 294 -2.88 11.35 28.85
N ASN A 295 -1.99 12.23 28.46
CA ASN A 295 -1.54 13.34 29.29
C ASN A 295 -2.64 14.39 29.23
N GLY A 296 -3.64 14.29 30.13
CA GLY A 296 -4.75 15.25 30.18
C GLY A 296 -4.22 16.69 30.00
N ASN A 297 -4.72 17.39 29.00
CA ASN A 297 -4.49 18.74 28.54
C ASN A 297 -3.54 19.59 29.42
N LYS A 298 -2.23 19.42 29.29
CA LYS A 298 -1.31 20.51 29.53
C LYS A 298 -1.14 21.25 28.21
N SER A 299 -1.97 22.25 27.97
CA SER A 299 -1.71 23.27 26.94
C SER A 299 -0.42 23.99 27.34
N SER A 300 0.73 23.42 27.04
CA SER A 300 1.93 24.24 26.87
C SER A 300 1.63 25.15 25.69
N LYS A 301 1.86 26.43 25.82
CA LYS A 301 1.89 27.36 24.68
C LYS A 301 2.77 26.71 23.63
N THR A 302 2.15 26.13 22.62
CA THR A 302 2.88 25.59 21.48
C THR A 302 3.38 26.77 20.71
N ASP A 303 4.69 26.99 20.69
CA ASP A 303 5.30 27.91 19.75
C ASP A 303 4.76 27.53 18.36
N ASP A 304 4.38 28.52 17.58
CA ASP A 304 3.92 28.29 16.21
C ASP A 304 5.12 27.78 15.40
N LEU A 305 5.16 26.45 15.15
CA LEU A 305 6.24 25.79 14.43
C LEU A 305 6.12 25.93 12.91
N GLY A 306 5.04 26.59 12.45
CA GLY A 306 4.69 26.70 11.05
C GLY A 306 3.62 25.69 10.62
N SER A 307 3.39 25.65 9.31
CA SER A 307 2.36 24.79 8.70
C SER A 307 2.85 24.13 7.44
N LEU A 308 2.20 23.00 7.05
CA LEU A 308 2.51 22.19 5.89
C LEU A 308 1.26 22.02 5.02
N LEU A 309 1.34 22.31 3.72
CA LEU A 309 0.26 22.12 2.75
C LEU A 309 0.38 20.77 2.06
N LEU A 310 -0.66 19.96 2.19
CA LEU A 310 -0.73 18.60 1.65
C LEU A 310 -2.03 18.36 0.90
N THR A 311 -1.96 17.52 -0.13
CA THR A 311 -3.11 16.77 -0.65
C THR A 311 -2.87 15.28 -0.40
N LEU A 312 -3.86 14.60 0.14
CA LEU A 312 -3.82 13.19 0.46
C LEU A 312 -5.02 12.46 -0.14
N CYS A 313 -4.79 11.26 -0.65
CA CYS A 313 -5.84 10.34 -1.06
C CYS A 313 -5.42 8.93 -0.63
N TYR A 314 -6.06 8.42 0.40
CA TYR A 314 -5.89 7.06 0.89
C TYR A 314 -7.03 6.19 0.36
N THR A 315 -6.70 5.01 -0.15
CA THR A 315 -7.66 4.01 -0.60
C THR A 315 -7.37 2.66 0.03
N GLU A 316 -8.44 1.94 0.36
CA GLU A 316 -8.39 0.56 0.83
C GLU A 316 -9.35 -0.26 -0.04
N ASP A 317 -8.79 -1.05 -0.96
CA ASP A 317 -9.53 -1.89 -1.89
C ASP A 317 -9.67 -3.29 -1.28
N CYS A 318 -10.91 -3.75 -1.04
CA CYS A 318 -11.20 -5.10 -0.59
C CYS A 318 -11.51 -5.98 -1.80
N VAL A 319 -10.47 -6.60 -2.38
CA VAL A 319 -10.58 -7.39 -3.60
C VAL A 319 -11.01 -8.81 -3.27
N LEU A 320 -12.21 -9.18 -3.72
CA LEU A 320 -12.75 -10.53 -3.63
C LEU A 320 -12.01 -11.51 -4.56
N PRO A 321 -12.17 -12.83 -4.43
CA PRO A 321 -11.74 -13.80 -5.41
C PRO A 321 -12.27 -13.51 -6.82
N SER A 322 -11.45 -13.77 -7.85
CA SER A 322 -11.70 -13.39 -9.25
C SER A 322 -13.04 -13.87 -9.82
N GLU A 323 -13.55 -14.98 -9.32
CA GLU A 323 -14.81 -15.60 -9.73
C GLU A 323 -16.04 -14.69 -9.52
N TYR A 324 -16.02 -13.85 -8.49
CA TYR A 324 -17.11 -12.93 -8.20
C TYR A 324 -17.23 -11.77 -9.22
N TYR A 325 -16.10 -11.38 -9.83
CA TYR A 325 -16.06 -10.25 -10.76
C TYR A 325 -16.46 -10.57 -12.20
N GLY A 326 -16.58 -11.86 -12.54
CA GLY A 326 -16.89 -12.34 -13.91
C GLY A 326 -18.05 -11.59 -14.58
N PRO A 327 -19.23 -11.48 -13.95
CA PRO A 327 -20.39 -10.79 -14.54
C PRO A 327 -20.11 -9.30 -14.83
N LEU A 328 -19.49 -8.56 -13.89
CA LEU A 328 -19.18 -7.14 -14.08
C LEU A 328 -18.10 -6.92 -15.14
N LYS A 329 -17.03 -7.71 -15.13
CA LYS A 329 -15.99 -7.69 -16.17
C LYS A 329 -16.61 -7.93 -17.56
N THR A 330 -17.44 -8.95 -17.69
CA THR A 330 -18.09 -9.27 -18.97
C THR A 330 -18.95 -8.12 -19.48
N LEU A 331 -19.70 -7.46 -18.59
CA LEU A 331 -20.54 -6.32 -18.93
C LEU A 331 -19.70 -5.12 -19.41
N LEU A 332 -18.61 -4.81 -18.73
CA LEU A 332 -17.68 -3.74 -19.10
C LEU A 332 -16.96 -4.04 -20.41
N LEU A 333 -16.46 -5.25 -20.61
CA LEU A 333 -15.71 -5.66 -21.81
C LEU A 333 -16.59 -5.73 -23.07
N LYS A 334 -17.91 -5.84 -22.93
CA LYS A 334 -18.86 -5.74 -24.05
C LYS A 334 -19.12 -4.29 -24.47
N SER A 335 -18.73 -3.29 -23.68
CA SER A 335 -19.05 -1.87 -23.95
C SER A 335 -18.69 -1.38 -25.36
N PRO A 336 -17.54 -1.75 -25.96
CA PRO A 336 -17.23 -1.34 -27.33
C PRO A 336 -18.21 -1.89 -28.40
N ASP A 337 -18.84 -3.00 -28.10
CA ASP A 337 -19.70 -3.74 -29.05
C ASP A 337 -21.19 -3.34 -28.90
N VAL A 338 -21.52 -2.46 -27.92
CA VAL A 338 -22.89 -1.97 -27.66
C VAL A 338 -23.20 -0.79 -28.57
N GLN A 339 -24.40 -0.84 -29.21
CA GLN A 339 -24.90 0.24 -30.05
C GLN A 339 -26.25 0.73 -29.54
N PRO A 340 -26.40 2.04 -29.27
CA PRO A 340 -25.36 3.08 -29.28
C PRO A 340 -24.40 2.91 -28.07
N VAL A 341 -23.15 3.38 -28.22
CA VAL A 341 -22.13 3.27 -27.15
C VAL A 341 -22.54 3.98 -25.87
N SER A 342 -23.35 5.02 -25.96
CA SER A 342 -23.95 5.74 -24.82
C SER A 342 -24.82 4.84 -23.91
N ALA A 343 -25.34 3.73 -24.44
CA ALA A 343 -26.06 2.72 -23.66
C ALA A 343 -25.13 1.65 -23.02
N SER A 344 -23.80 1.74 -23.17
CA SER A 344 -22.85 0.77 -22.64
C SER A 344 -22.53 1.03 -21.17
N ALA A 345 -22.16 -0.04 -20.45
CA ALA A 345 -21.81 0.05 -19.02
C ALA A 345 -20.62 0.96 -18.73
N ALA A 346 -19.61 0.94 -19.60
CA ALA A 346 -18.43 1.81 -19.46
C ALA A 346 -18.77 3.29 -19.70
N TYR A 347 -19.65 3.60 -20.64
CA TYR A 347 -20.10 4.97 -20.87
C TYR A 347 -20.97 5.47 -19.72
N ILE A 348 -21.93 4.66 -19.28
CA ILE A 348 -22.80 4.96 -18.11
C ILE A 348 -21.94 5.25 -16.88
N LEU A 349 -20.88 4.46 -16.63
CA LEU A 349 -19.93 4.71 -15.53
C LEU A 349 -19.33 6.12 -15.60
N GLY A 350 -18.89 6.56 -16.79
CA GLY A 350 -18.36 7.91 -17.01
C GLY A 350 -19.37 9.02 -16.75
N GLU A 351 -20.65 8.79 -17.11
CA GLU A 351 -21.73 9.77 -16.91
C GLU A 351 -22.15 9.94 -15.44
N ILE A 352 -22.18 8.85 -14.68
CA ILE A 352 -22.64 8.89 -13.29
C ILE A 352 -21.55 9.22 -12.28
N CYS A 353 -20.28 9.04 -12.65
CA CYS A 353 -19.17 9.29 -11.75
C CYS A 353 -19.11 10.79 -11.35
N GLN A 354 -18.70 11.04 -10.12
CA GLN A 354 -18.62 12.41 -9.59
C GLN A 354 -17.43 13.18 -10.19
N ASP A 355 -16.28 12.51 -10.28
CA ASP A 355 -15.11 12.95 -11.07
C ASP A 355 -14.81 11.84 -12.07
N GLN A 356 -14.94 12.15 -13.36
CA GLN A 356 -14.70 11.19 -14.43
C GLN A 356 -13.30 10.59 -14.37
N LYS A 357 -12.31 11.33 -13.84
CA LYS A 357 -10.94 10.85 -13.71
C LYS A 357 -10.82 9.60 -12.83
N ASP A 358 -11.66 9.49 -11.79
CA ASP A 358 -11.63 8.33 -10.91
C ASP A 358 -12.11 7.06 -11.61
N ALA A 359 -13.07 7.19 -12.53
CA ALA A 359 -13.58 6.07 -13.32
C ALA A 359 -12.69 5.69 -14.50
N VAL A 360 -12.03 6.69 -15.12
CA VAL A 360 -11.28 6.51 -16.36
C VAL A 360 -10.07 5.60 -16.17
N LEU A 361 -9.28 5.78 -15.11
CA LEU A 361 -8.06 5.01 -14.93
C LEU A 361 -8.30 3.50 -14.79
N PRO A 362 -9.18 3.01 -13.89
CA PRO A 362 -9.46 1.58 -13.79
C PRO A 362 -10.13 1.03 -15.05
N LEU A 363 -11.00 1.82 -15.70
CA LEU A 363 -11.63 1.42 -16.96
C LEU A 363 -10.62 1.26 -18.11
N VAL A 364 -9.73 2.24 -18.29
CA VAL A 364 -8.67 2.20 -19.30
C VAL A 364 -7.76 0.99 -19.08
N ARG A 365 -7.34 0.74 -17.87
CA ARG A 365 -6.50 -0.41 -17.53
C ARG A 365 -7.19 -1.73 -17.86
N LEU A 366 -8.43 -1.91 -17.42
CA LEU A 366 -9.20 -3.11 -17.68
C LEU A 366 -9.42 -3.36 -19.18
N LEU A 367 -9.87 -2.34 -19.91
CA LEU A 367 -10.12 -2.45 -21.35
C LEU A 367 -8.83 -2.63 -22.17
N LEU A 368 -7.73 -2.00 -21.74
CA LEU A 368 -6.42 -2.15 -22.40
C LEU A 368 -5.89 -3.58 -22.24
N HIS A 369 -5.99 -4.15 -21.04
CA HIS A 369 -5.58 -5.54 -20.77
C HIS A 369 -6.28 -6.57 -21.70
N HIS A 370 -7.55 -6.33 -22.01
CA HIS A 370 -8.34 -7.20 -22.88
C HIS A 370 -8.37 -6.75 -24.36
N ASN A 371 -7.52 -5.82 -24.79
CA ASN A 371 -7.48 -5.26 -26.15
C ASN A 371 -8.83 -4.65 -26.62
N LYS A 372 -9.66 -4.17 -25.67
CA LYS A 372 -10.96 -3.56 -25.93
C LYS A 372 -10.96 -2.03 -25.84
N LEU A 373 -9.85 -1.43 -25.42
CA LEU A 373 -9.77 0.02 -25.19
C LEU A 373 -9.89 0.82 -26.47
N VAL A 374 -9.15 0.44 -27.51
CA VAL A 374 -9.14 1.17 -28.80
C VAL A 374 -10.54 1.19 -29.46
N PRO A 375 -11.23 0.04 -29.61
CA PRO A 375 -12.61 0.03 -30.09
C PRO A 375 -13.54 0.92 -29.24
N PHE A 376 -13.38 0.91 -27.92
CA PHE A 376 -14.21 1.73 -27.04
C PHE A 376 -13.96 3.21 -27.22
N ILE A 377 -12.69 3.67 -27.20
CA ILE A 377 -12.36 5.09 -27.42
C ILE A 377 -12.86 5.53 -28.79
N THR A 378 -12.74 4.71 -29.83
CA THR A 378 -13.23 5.04 -31.18
C THR A 378 -14.74 5.30 -31.16
N ALA A 379 -15.52 4.41 -30.56
CA ALA A 379 -16.98 4.56 -30.50
C ALA A 379 -17.41 5.79 -29.69
N VAL A 380 -16.76 6.06 -28.55
CA VAL A 380 -17.06 7.24 -27.72
C VAL A 380 -16.63 8.53 -28.42
N ALA A 381 -15.52 8.53 -29.12
CA ALA A 381 -15.06 9.69 -29.90
C ALA A 381 -15.96 9.98 -31.09
N GLU A 382 -16.52 8.97 -31.76
CA GLU A 382 -17.55 9.16 -32.79
C GLU A 382 -18.80 9.87 -32.25
N LEU A 383 -19.18 9.54 -30.99
CA LEU A 383 -20.29 10.22 -30.30
C LEU A 383 -19.94 11.70 -30.04
N ASP A 384 -18.76 11.97 -29.47
CA ASP A 384 -18.29 13.33 -29.20
C ASP A 384 -18.24 14.21 -30.50
N LEU A 385 -17.86 13.60 -31.62
CA LEU A 385 -17.79 14.30 -32.91
C LEU A 385 -19.16 14.69 -33.46
N LYS A 386 -20.19 13.88 -33.24
CA LYS A 386 -21.56 14.23 -33.66
C LYS A 386 -22.06 15.51 -32.97
N ASP A 387 -21.66 15.72 -31.74
CA ASP A 387 -22.11 16.84 -30.91
C ASP A 387 -21.21 18.08 -30.99
N THR A 388 -20.06 18.00 -31.69
CA THR A 388 -19.09 19.10 -31.79
C THR A 388 -19.06 19.71 -33.18
N PRO A 389 -19.76 20.86 -33.42
CA PRO A 389 -19.83 21.47 -34.73
C PRO A 389 -18.52 22.18 -35.14
N ASP A 390 -17.66 22.57 -34.20
CA ASP A 390 -16.39 23.26 -34.48
C ASP A 390 -15.22 22.28 -34.47
N ALA A 391 -14.61 22.06 -35.62
CA ALA A 391 -13.42 21.21 -35.76
C ALA A 391 -12.24 21.63 -34.88
N ASN A 392 -12.13 22.91 -34.50
CA ASN A 392 -11.09 23.39 -33.58
C ASN A 392 -11.38 23.09 -32.11
N ALA A 393 -12.60 22.72 -31.77
CA ALA A 393 -13.02 22.39 -30.43
C ALA A 393 -12.91 20.89 -30.13
N ILE A 394 -12.67 20.06 -31.16
CA ILE A 394 -12.52 18.60 -31.03
C ILE A 394 -11.39 18.28 -30.06
N PHE A 395 -11.67 17.41 -29.08
CA PHE A 395 -10.74 16.97 -28.02
C PHE A 395 -10.14 18.09 -27.14
N ARG A 396 -10.63 19.31 -27.23
CA ARG A 396 -10.31 20.38 -26.26
C ARG A 396 -11.18 20.32 -24.99
N GLY A 397 -12.29 19.61 -25.07
CA GLY A 397 -13.20 19.37 -23.95
C GLY A 397 -12.68 18.28 -23.02
N ASN A 398 -13.35 18.19 -21.87
CA ASN A 398 -13.05 17.20 -20.83
C ASN A 398 -13.99 15.98 -21.00
N SER A 399 -14.13 15.46 -22.23
CA SER A 399 -14.99 14.33 -22.53
C SER A 399 -14.39 13.00 -22.09
N LEU A 400 -15.22 11.97 -21.95
CA LEU A 400 -14.77 10.62 -21.60
C LEU A 400 -13.74 10.09 -22.61
N ALA A 401 -13.93 10.32 -23.91
CA ALA A 401 -12.97 9.92 -24.95
C ALA A 401 -11.60 10.59 -24.75
N THR A 402 -11.59 11.91 -24.51
CA THR A 402 -10.35 12.66 -24.27
C THR A 402 -9.60 12.19 -23.03
N GLN A 403 -10.32 11.90 -21.96
CA GLN A 403 -9.72 11.42 -20.71
C GLN A 403 -9.17 10.00 -20.87
N CYS A 404 -9.94 9.08 -21.50
CA CYS A 404 -9.48 7.72 -21.80
C CYS A 404 -8.23 7.73 -22.69
N LEU A 405 -8.21 8.58 -23.72
CA LEU A 405 -7.04 8.74 -24.60
C LEU A 405 -5.83 9.26 -23.82
N THR A 406 -6.01 10.24 -22.94
CA THR A 406 -4.95 10.82 -22.13
C THR A 406 -4.34 9.76 -21.18
N GLU A 407 -5.16 9.00 -20.48
CA GLU A 407 -4.67 7.97 -19.58
C GLU A 407 -4.03 6.80 -20.35
N MET A 408 -4.57 6.42 -21.49
CA MET A 408 -3.92 5.45 -22.37
C MET A 408 -2.52 5.90 -22.77
N MET A 409 -2.38 7.16 -23.23
CA MET A 409 -1.08 7.72 -23.63
C MET A 409 -0.08 7.78 -22.47
N LYS A 410 -0.52 8.04 -21.25
CA LYS A 410 0.34 7.98 -20.06
C LYS A 410 0.86 6.57 -19.80
N ILE A 411 0.00 5.55 -19.93
CA ILE A 411 0.34 4.16 -19.68
C ILE A 411 1.29 3.64 -20.76
N VAL A 412 0.88 3.74 -22.03
CA VAL A 412 1.61 3.15 -23.16
C VAL A 412 2.84 4.00 -23.52
N GLY A 413 2.72 5.33 -23.46
CA GLY A 413 3.76 6.27 -23.84
C GLY A 413 4.81 6.55 -22.77
N GLY A 414 4.61 6.12 -21.52
CA GLY A 414 5.49 6.47 -20.41
C GLY A 414 6.96 6.03 -20.62
N HIS A 415 7.19 4.81 -21.07
CA HIS A 415 8.53 4.31 -21.38
C HIS A 415 9.18 5.09 -22.52
N TYR A 416 8.44 5.30 -23.60
CA TYR A 416 8.89 6.08 -24.76
C TYR A 416 9.26 7.52 -24.34
N LEU A 417 8.41 8.17 -23.57
CA LEU A 417 8.66 9.53 -23.07
C LEU A 417 9.93 9.58 -22.21
N LYS A 418 10.13 8.59 -21.33
CA LYS A 418 11.30 8.47 -20.49
C LYS A 418 12.58 8.30 -21.31
N VAL A 419 12.59 7.40 -22.27
CA VAL A 419 13.75 7.15 -23.13
C VAL A 419 14.07 8.37 -24.02
N THR A 420 13.02 9.05 -24.50
CA THR A 420 13.16 10.21 -25.37
C THR A 420 13.64 11.45 -24.64
N LEU A 421 13.06 11.76 -23.49
CA LEU A 421 13.31 13.01 -22.77
C LEU A 421 14.46 12.94 -21.77
N LYS A 422 14.68 11.77 -21.15
CA LYS A 422 15.70 11.62 -20.11
C LYS A 422 17.08 12.10 -20.52
N PRO A 423 17.66 11.72 -21.69
CA PRO A 423 18.99 12.18 -22.07
C PRO A 423 19.10 13.71 -22.20
N VAL A 424 18.02 14.35 -22.67
CA VAL A 424 17.98 15.81 -22.83
C VAL A 424 17.81 16.51 -21.48
N LEU A 425 17.00 15.93 -20.60
CA LEU A 425 16.84 16.45 -19.25
C LEU A 425 18.11 16.27 -18.41
N ASP A 426 18.79 15.13 -18.54
CA ASP A 426 20.07 14.90 -17.86
C ASP A 426 21.13 15.93 -18.32
N GLU A 427 21.26 16.21 -19.62
CA GLU A 427 22.13 17.26 -20.17
C GLU A 427 21.80 18.66 -19.61
N ILE A 428 20.50 18.98 -19.47
CA ILE A 428 20.04 20.24 -18.89
C ILE A 428 20.37 20.31 -17.40
N CYS A 429 20.14 19.23 -16.65
CA CYS A 429 20.37 19.16 -15.22
C CYS A 429 21.88 19.17 -14.85
N GLU A 430 22.73 18.55 -15.69
CA GLU A 430 24.17 18.54 -15.50
C GLU A 430 24.81 19.91 -15.86
N SER A 431 24.11 20.77 -16.57
CA SER A 431 24.59 22.10 -16.93
C SER A 431 24.69 23.00 -15.70
N SER A 432 25.86 23.57 -15.44
CA SER A 432 26.12 24.51 -14.33
C SER A 432 25.46 25.89 -14.48
N LYS A 433 24.84 26.17 -15.64
CA LYS A 433 24.21 27.48 -15.91
C LYS A 433 22.93 27.63 -15.10
N SER A 434 22.76 28.73 -14.41
CA SER A 434 21.53 29.09 -13.72
C SER A 434 20.37 29.39 -14.68
N CYS A 435 19.17 29.01 -14.29
CA CYS A 435 17.90 29.40 -14.96
C CYS A 435 16.96 30.14 -13.98
N GLU A 436 17.45 30.51 -12.81
CA GLU A 436 16.63 31.22 -11.81
C GLU A 436 16.31 32.62 -12.30
N ILE A 437 15.03 32.97 -12.33
CA ILE A 437 14.53 34.28 -12.76
C ILE A 437 13.90 35.09 -11.61
N ASP A 438 13.74 34.49 -10.44
CA ASP A 438 13.28 35.18 -9.26
C ASP A 438 14.43 36.04 -8.70
N PRO A 439 14.29 37.40 -8.66
CA PRO A 439 15.34 38.28 -8.22
C PRO A 439 15.83 38.01 -6.78
N VAL A 440 14.96 37.44 -5.94
CA VAL A 440 15.27 37.14 -4.53
C VAL A 440 16.15 35.91 -4.38
N LYS A 441 16.14 35.00 -5.39
CA LYS A 441 16.87 33.73 -5.38
C LYS A 441 18.12 33.72 -6.26
N LEU A 442 18.42 34.83 -6.93
CA LEU A 442 19.60 34.95 -7.76
C LEU A 442 20.87 34.79 -6.93
N LYS A 443 21.83 34.02 -7.45
CA LYS A 443 23.19 33.95 -6.88
C LYS A 443 23.98 35.19 -7.24
N GLU A 444 24.99 35.52 -6.42
CA GLU A 444 25.90 36.64 -6.67
C GLU A 444 26.59 36.44 -8.04
N GLY A 445 26.39 37.41 -8.96
CA GLY A 445 26.88 37.32 -10.34
C GLY A 445 25.87 36.86 -11.38
N ASP A 446 24.67 36.38 -10.99
CA ASP A 446 23.61 35.97 -11.92
C ASP A 446 22.78 37.20 -12.36
N ASN A 447 22.34 37.20 -13.62
CA ASN A 447 21.50 38.23 -14.19
C ASN A 447 20.21 37.60 -14.73
N VAL A 448 19.05 38.19 -14.38
CA VAL A 448 17.72 37.75 -14.79
C VAL A 448 17.61 37.58 -16.32
N GLU A 449 18.17 38.54 -17.07
CA GLU A 449 18.10 38.53 -18.54
C GLU A 449 18.88 37.36 -19.12
N ASN A 450 20.12 37.13 -18.67
CA ASN A 450 20.92 35.99 -19.08
C ASN A 450 20.29 34.63 -18.70
N ASN A 451 19.62 34.59 -17.55
CA ASN A 451 18.93 33.37 -17.09
C ASN A 451 17.65 33.10 -17.90
N LYS A 452 16.91 34.15 -18.32
CA LYS A 452 15.79 34.02 -19.27
C LYS A 452 16.25 33.50 -20.62
N ASP A 453 17.35 34.03 -21.16
CA ASP A 453 17.95 33.52 -22.41
C ASP A 453 18.36 32.06 -22.27
N THR A 454 18.98 31.70 -21.16
CA THR A 454 19.37 30.31 -20.86
C THR A 454 18.14 29.42 -20.77
N GLN A 455 17.06 29.84 -20.11
CA GLN A 455 15.79 29.12 -20.01
C GLN A 455 15.15 28.95 -21.39
N THR A 456 15.15 30.00 -22.20
CA THR A 456 14.61 29.97 -23.57
C THR A 456 15.39 28.99 -24.45
N VAL A 457 16.73 29.03 -24.41
CA VAL A 457 17.58 28.10 -25.15
C VAL A 457 17.37 26.66 -24.73
N ARG A 458 17.26 26.38 -23.41
CA ARG A 458 16.98 25.03 -22.89
C ARG A 458 15.62 24.54 -23.36
N THR A 459 14.58 25.37 -23.31
CA THR A 459 13.25 25.03 -23.78
C THR A 459 13.25 24.71 -25.27
N LEU A 460 13.88 25.54 -26.09
CA LEU A 460 14.01 25.31 -27.51
C LEU A 460 14.83 24.06 -27.85
N THR A 461 15.89 23.80 -27.09
CA THR A 461 16.71 22.58 -27.23
C THR A 461 15.89 21.34 -26.91
N LEU A 462 15.12 21.36 -25.81
CA LEU A 462 14.26 20.26 -25.41
C LEU A 462 13.21 19.97 -26.50
N ILE A 463 12.52 21.01 -26.97
CA ILE A 463 11.52 20.89 -28.05
C ILE A 463 12.17 20.36 -29.35
N SER A 464 13.29 20.91 -29.77
CA SER A 464 13.97 20.52 -31.01
C SER A 464 14.47 19.07 -30.96
N LYS A 465 15.14 18.66 -29.87
CA LYS A 465 15.63 17.28 -29.69
C LYS A 465 14.47 16.30 -29.57
N THR A 466 13.38 16.66 -28.87
CA THR A 466 12.17 15.83 -28.76
C THR A 466 11.56 15.62 -30.16
N ILE A 467 11.41 16.67 -30.95
CA ILE A 467 10.92 16.59 -32.34
C ILE A 467 11.86 15.73 -33.22
N GLN A 468 13.17 15.85 -33.04
CA GLN A 468 14.15 15.07 -33.80
C GLN A 468 14.08 13.58 -33.46
N ILE A 469 13.93 13.23 -32.17
CA ILE A 469 13.83 11.83 -31.71
C ILE A 469 12.51 11.23 -32.22
N ILE A 470 11.39 11.94 -32.08
CA ILE A 470 10.10 11.53 -32.63
C ILE A 470 10.19 11.33 -34.15
N GLY A 471 10.86 12.25 -34.86
CA GLY A 471 11.09 12.15 -36.30
C GLY A 471 11.96 10.94 -36.70
N ASN A 472 12.98 10.61 -35.94
CA ASN A 472 13.83 9.43 -36.15
C ASN A 472 13.10 8.11 -35.92
N TRP A 473 12.22 8.06 -34.94
CA TRP A 473 11.39 6.88 -34.68
C TRP A 473 10.41 6.59 -35.83
N GLY A 474 9.78 7.62 -36.40
CA GLY A 474 8.98 7.50 -37.61
C GLY A 474 9.77 7.09 -38.87
N CYS A 475 11.13 7.20 -38.84
CA CYS A 475 11.98 6.74 -39.93
C CYS A 475 12.37 5.25 -39.86
N GLN A 476 12.28 4.59 -38.72
CA GLN A 476 12.50 3.16 -38.63
C GLN A 476 11.31 2.33 -39.10
N SER A 477 10.09 2.84 -39.00
CA SER A 477 8.93 2.22 -39.65
C SER A 477 8.87 2.65 -41.12
N ARG A 478 9.11 1.72 -42.02
CA ARG A 478 9.32 1.91 -43.47
C ARG A 478 8.16 2.47 -44.30
N LYS A 479 7.21 3.22 -43.75
CA LYS A 479 6.14 3.95 -44.50
C LYS A 479 6.03 5.41 -44.03
N LYS A 480 6.79 6.13 -44.47
CA LYS A 480 7.57 7.23 -44.61
C LYS A 480 7.13 8.35 -45.43
N SER A 481 7.00 9.39 -45.23
CA SER A 481 7.04 10.65 -45.97
C SER A 481 6.17 11.79 -45.46
N ARG A 482 5.24 11.57 -44.51
CA ARG A 482 4.35 12.62 -44.02
C ARG A 482 4.66 13.18 -42.63
N PHE A 483 5.56 12.55 -41.88
CA PHE A 483 5.84 12.93 -40.49
C PHE A 483 6.94 13.98 -40.27
N LYS A 484 7.38 14.67 -41.33
CA LYS A 484 8.54 15.56 -41.27
C LYS A 484 8.30 16.99 -40.80
N LYS A 485 7.07 17.40 -40.48
CA LYS A 485 6.82 18.76 -39.97
C LYS A 485 5.87 18.74 -38.79
N SER A 486 6.43 19.04 -37.61
CA SER A 486 5.68 19.36 -36.40
C SER A 486 4.64 18.30 -35.99
N VAL A 487 5.13 17.17 -35.45
CA VAL A 487 4.29 16.04 -35.02
C VAL A 487 3.13 16.47 -34.13
N MET A 488 3.31 17.50 -33.31
CA MET A 488 2.23 18.01 -32.47
C MET A 488 1.23 18.87 -33.25
N CYS A 489 1.69 19.70 -34.18
CA CYS A 489 0.81 20.49 -35.00
C CYS A 489 0.15 19.69 -36.12
N GLU A 490 0.83 18.67 -36.66
CA GLU A 490 0.21 17.74 -37.60
C GLU A 490 -0.70 16.73 -36.89
N PHE A 491 -0.35 16.28 -35.69
CA PHE A 491 -1.24 15.54 -34.83
C PHE A 491 -2.52 16.35 -34.55
N LEU A 492 -2.41 17.61 -34.15
CA LEU A 492 -3.55 18.51 -33.95
C LEU A 492 -4.29 18.86 -35.24
N LYS A 493 -3.61 18.96 -36.41
CA LYS A 493 -4.23 19.16 -37.71
C LYS A 493 -4.91 17.92 -38.27
N MET A 494 -4.37 16.75 -37.99
CA MET A 494 -4.99 15.46 -38.32
C MET A 494 -6.33 15.29 -37.62
N PHE A 495 -6.51 15.83 -36.41
CA PHE A 495 -7.79 15.86 -35.69
C PHE A 495 -8.84 16.79 -36.35
N GLN A 496 -8.52 17.50 -37.41
CA GLN A 496 -9.40 18.41 -38.12
C GLN A 496 -10.03 17.83 -39.41
N GLU A 497 -9.65 16.60 -39.82
CA GLU A 497 -10.15 15.97 -41.05
C GLU A 497 -10.79 14.61 -40.77
N GLU A 498 -11.91 14.29 -41.43
CA GLU A 498 -12.63 12.99 -41.31
C GLU A 498 -11.75 11.76 -41.61
N ARG A 499 -10.66 11.90 -42.35
CA ARG A 499 -9.66 10.84 -42.61
C ARG A 499 -8.90 10.44 -41.39
N TYR A 500 -8.94 11.23 -40.35
CA TYR A 500 -8.13 11.12 -39.14
C TYR A 500 -8.48 9.91 -38.31
N PHE A 501 -9.75 9.56 -38.17
CA PHE A 501 -10.19 8.40 -37.40
C PHE A 501 -9.57 7.10 -37.91
N THR A 502 -9.44 6.95 -39.21
CA THR A 502 -8.81 5.77 -39.83
C THR A 502 -7.31 5.72 -39.51
N ASP A 503 -6.65 6.87 -39.45
CA ASP A 503 -5.21 6.96 -39.19
C ASP A 503 -4.88 6.86 -37.69
N VAL A 504 -5.73 7.38 -36.79
CA VAL A 504 -5.63 7.14 -35.32
C VAL A 504 -5.90 5.68 -34.99
N LYS A 505 -6.93 5.10 -35.56
CA LYS A 505 -7.21 3.67 -35.39
C LYS A 505 -6.04 2.82 -35.86
N LYS A 506 -5.46 3.12 -37.03
CA LYS A 506 -4.25 2.46 -37.50
C LYS A 506 -3.05 2.65 -36.57
N PHE A 507 -2.85 3.86 -36.04
CA PHE A 507 -1.78 4.16 -35.11
C PHE A 507 -1.96 3.41 -33.78
N LEU A 508 -3.19 3.36 -33.27
CA LEU A 508 -3.51 2.61 -32.04
C LEU A 508 -3.43 1.09 -32.25
N ASP A 509 -3.87 0.59 -33.43
CA ASP A 509 -3.71 -0.81 -33.84
C ASP A 509 -2.23 -1.18 -34.04
N GLU A 510 -1.40 -0.27 -34.55
CA GLU A 510 0.05 -0.44 -34.68
C GLU A 510 0.75 -0.46 -33.33
N ILE A 511 0.36 0.39 -32.37
CA ILE A 511 0.86 0.34 -30.99
C ILE A 511 0.47 -0.99 -30.34
N SER A 512 -0.81 -1.36 -30.40
CA SER A 512 -1.31 -2.62 -29.83
C SER A 512 -0.68 -3.87 -30.49
N SER A 513 -0.36 -3.79 -31.79
CA SER A 513 0.28 -4.91 -32.51
C SER A 513 1.79 -4.98 -32.32
N THR A 514 2.45 -3.88 -31.93
CA THR A 514 3.88 -3.87 -31.63
C THR A 514 4.15 -4.56 -30.30
N GLU A 515 3.25 -4.42 -29.33
CA GLU A 515 3.36 -5.08 -28.03
C GLU A 515 3.21 -6.62 -28.10
N THR A 516 2.45 -7.13 -29.10
CA THR A 516 2.28 -8.58 -29.30
C THR A 516 3.37 -9.26 -30.15
N LYS A 517 4.24 -8.51 -30.81
CA LYS A 517 5.27 -9.04 -31.74
C LYS A 517 6.70 -9.10 -31.22
N GLU A 518 6.98 -8.67 -29.99
CA GLU A 518 8.35 -8.68 -29.43
C GLU A 518 8.82 -10.04 -28.86
N SER A 519 8.23 -11.15 -29.26
CA SER A 519 8.68 -12.48 -28.79
C SER A 519 9.81 -13.11 -29.61
N SER A 520 10.34 -12.46 -30.64
CA SER A 520 11.44 -13.04 -31.42
C SER A 520 12.32 -11.98 -32.09
N GLY A 521 13.19 -11.34 -31.32
CA GLY A 521 14.23 -10.47 -31.87
C GLY A 521 15.13 -9.93 -30.78
N THR A 522 16.40 -9.80 -31.04
CA THR A 522 17.49 -9.25 -30.20
C THR A 522 17.21 -7.81 -29.70
N SER A 523 16.18 -7.64 -28.87
CA SER A 523 15.89 -6.36 -28.21
C SER A 523 16.82 -6.20 -27.00
N GLU A 524 17.31 -5.00 -26.75
CA GLU A 524 18.05 -4.68 -25.53
C GLU A 524 17.19 -4.98 -24.30
N PRO A 525 17.79 -5.48 -23.20
CA PRO A 525 17.05 -5.84 -21.99
C PRO A 525 16.39 -4.58 -21.39
N VAL A 526 15.09 -4.63 -21.18
CA VAL A 526 14.33 -3.52 -20.56
C VAL A 526 14.74 -3.39 -19.10
N HIS A 527 15.15 -2.19 -18.71
CA HIS A 527 15.48 -1.87 -17.31
C HIS A 527 14.19 -1.67 -16.51
N LEU A 528 14.02 -2.45 -15.44
CA LEU A 528 12.78 -2.48 -14.67
C LEU A 528 12.88 -1.76 -13.32
N LYS A 529 13.95 -2.05 -12.56
CA LYS A 529 14.15 -1.45 -11.22
C LYS A 529 15.62 -1.44 -10.84
N GLU A 530 16.03 -0.39 -10.15
CA GLU A 530 17.36 -0.32 -9.52
C GLU A 530 17.29 0.36 -8.16
N GLY A 531 18.27 0.10 -7.29
CA GLY A 531 18.34 0.72 -5.97
C GLY A 531 19.38 0.10 -5.05
N GLU A 532 19.65 0.82 -3.98
CA GLU A 532 20.58 0.37 -2.94
C GLU A 532 19.86 -0.46 -1.88
N MET A 533 20.32 -1.66 -1.63
CA MET A 533 19.84 -2.55 -0.58
C MET A 533 20.99 -3.24 0.13
N TYR A 534 20.71 -3.87 1.27
CA TYR A 534 21.70 -4.63 2.01
C TYR A 534 21.58 -6.11 1.70
N LYS A 535 22.69 -6.69 1.26
CA LYS A 535 22.81 -8.13 0.98
C LYS A 535 23.58 -8.83 2.09
N ARG A 536 23.06 -9.97 2.57
CA ARG A 536 23.80 -10.82 3.48
C ARG A 536 25.02 -11.43 2.81
N ALA A 537 26.19 -11.33 3.44
CA ALA A 537 27.41 -11.97 2.95
C ALA A 537 27.30 -13.50 3.05
N GLN A 538 27.52 -14.20 1.95
CA GLN A 538 27.57 -15.65 1.84
C GLN A 538 29.02 -16.04 1.52
N GLY A 539 29.67 -16.77 2.40
CA GLY A 539 31.06 -17.22 2.19
C GLY A 539 31.52 -18.16 3.31
N ARG A 540 32.47 -19.04 2.97
CA ARG A 540 33.13 -19.99 3.88
C ARG A 540 34.09 -19.25 4.80
N THR A 541 33.65 -18.39 5.69
CA THR A 541 34.53 -17.84 6.72
C THR A 541 34.27 -18.53 8.05
N ARG A 542 35.23 -19.35 8.48
CA ARG A 542 35.24 -19.98 9.81
C ARG A 542 35.33 -18.97 10.95
N ILE A 543 35.70 -17.73 10.69
CA ILE A 543 35.90 -16.68 11.68
C ILE A 543 35.40 -15.36 11.07
N GLY A 544 34.23 -14.88 11.50
CA GLY A 544 33.70 -13.58 11.14
C GLY A 544 32.16 -13.53 11.21
N LYS A 545 31.62 -12.48 11.83
CA LYS A 545 30.18 -12.18 11.80
C LYS A 545 29.75 -12.02 10.33
N LYS A 546 28.81 -12.83 9.86
CA LYS A 546 28.23 -12.71 8.51
C LYS A 546 27.47 -11.39 8.43
N ASN A 547 28.14 -10.32 8.04
CA ASN A 547 27.60 -8.97 8.02
C ASN A 547 26.82 -8.72 6.73
N PHE A 548 25.82 -7.85 6.82
CA PHE A 548 25.13 -7.30 5.68
C PHE A 548 26.03 -6.25 5.01
N LYS A 549 26.06 -6.26 3.68
CA LYS A 549 26.83 -5.32 2.87
C LYS A 549 25.91 -4.54 1.96
N LYS A 550 26.03 -3.23 1.95
CA LYS A 550 25.32 -2.34 1.03
C LYS A 550 25.74 -2.64 -0.41
N ARG A 551 24.79 -2.75 -1.33
CA ARG A 551 24.97 -3.10 -2.74
C ARG A 551 23.97 -2.34 -3.58
N TRP A 552 24.35 -2.01 -4.79
CA TRP A 552 23.46 -1.50 -5.81
C TRP A 552 22.90 -2.67 -6.59
N PHE A 553 21.58 -2.80 -6.61
CA PHE A 553 20.88 -3.83 -7.37
C PHE A 553 20.31 -3.22 -8.64
N CYS A 554 20.32 -3.99 -9.73
CA CYS A 554 19.72 -3.63 -11.00
C CYS A 554 18.97 -4.84 -11.55
N LEU A 555 17.69 -4.66 -11.86
CA LEU A 555 16.82 -5.67 -12.46
C LEU A 555 16.45 -5.25 -13.87
N THR A 556 16.71 -6.14 -14.81
CA THR A 556 16.23 -6.04 -16.19
C THR A 556 15.23 -7.15 -16.50
N SER A 557 14.62 -7.13 -17.67
CA SER A 557 13.75 -8.21 -18.16
C SER A 557 14.46 -9.57 -18.27
N ARG A 558 15.81 -9.59 -18.26
CA ARG A 558 16.63 -10.81 -18.45
C ARG A 558 17.35 -11.28 -17.21
N GLU A 559 17.78 -10.35 -16.33
CA GLU A 559 18.67 -10.67 -15.22
C GLU A 559 18.54 -9.71 -14.04
N LEU A 560 18.83 -10.22 -12.84
CA LEU A 560 19.06 -9.46 -11.63
C LEU A 560 20.56 -9.41 -11.35
N THR A 561 21.14 -8.21 -11.30
CA THR A 561 22.55 -8.00 -10.98
C THR A 561 22.71 -7.23 -9.66
N TYR A 562 23.84 -7.40 -8.99
CA TYR A 562 24.23 -6.48 -7.93
C TYR A 562 25.71 -6.06 -8.05
N HIS A 563 25.97 -4.81 -7.67
CA HIS A 563 27.22 -4.09 -7.86
C HIS A 563 27.73 -3.54 -6.51
N ARG A 564 29.00 -3.10 -6.46
CA ARG A 564 29.51 -2.41 -5.26
C ARG A 564 28.84 -1.05 -5.08
N GLN A 565 28.67 -0.33 -6.16
CA GLN A 565 28.07 1.01 -6.29
C GLN A 565 27.44 1.12 -7.67
N GLN A 566 26.60 2.11 -7.88
CA GLN A 566 26.04 2.45 -9.18
C GLN A 566 27.15 2.70 -10.21
N GLY A 567 26.99 2.22 -11.44
CA GLY A 567 27.94 2.40 -12.54
C GLY A 567 29.23 1.59 -12.44
N LYS A 568 29.36 0.66 -11.47
CA LYS A 568 30.49 -0.29 -11.38
C LYS A 568 30.08 -1.65 -11.94
N ASP A 569 31.08 -2.47 -12.31
CA ASP A 569 30.84 -3.82 -12.83
C ASP A 569 30.03 -4.68 -11.88
N ALA A 570 29.23 -5.58 -12.46
CA ALA A 570 28.42 -6.52 -11.70
C ALA A 570 29.33 -7.49 -10.89
N ILE A 571 29.06 -7.61 -9.60
CA ILE A 571 29.71 -8.61 -8.75
C ILE A 571 29.11 -9.99 -9.02
N TYR A 572 27.82 -10.01 -9.33
CA TYR A 572 27.09 -11.25 -9.55
C TYR A 572 25.83 -10.98 -10.37
N THR A 573 25.53 -11.93 -11.26
CA THR A 573 24.38 -11.87 -12.17
C THR A 573 23.52 -13.12 -11.98
N ILE A 574 22.23 -12.94 -11.85
CA ILE A 574 21.23 -14.01 -11.75
C ILE A 574 20.29 -13.87 -12.96
N PRO A 575 20.36 -14.77 -13.93
CA PRO A 575 19.36 -14.81 -15.01
C PRO A 575 17.95 -14.96 -14.43
N VAL A 576 16.98 -14.19 -14.92
CA VAL A 576 15.59 -14.24 -14.44
C VAL A 576 15.04 -15.68 -14.51
N LYS A 577 15.34 -16.43 -15.56
CA LYS A 577 14.94 -17.84 -15.73
C LYS A 577 15.42 -18.76 -14.61
N ASN A 578 16.44 -18.37 -13.84
CA ASN A 578 16.99 -19.13 -12.72
C ASN A 578 16.35 -18.76 -11.37
N ILE A 579 15.47 -17.78 -11.31
CA ILE A 579 14.74 -17.41 -10.10
C ILE A 579 13.62 -18.40 -9.89
N LEU A 580 13.63 -19.09 -8.76
CA LEU A 580 12.70 -20.16 -8.40
C LEU A 580 11.55 -19.68 -7.53
N ALA A 581 11.83 -18.74 -6.60
CA ALA A 581 10.83 -18.08 -5.75
C ALA A 581 11.38 -16.75 -5.20
N VAL A 582 10.47 -15.82 -4.91
CA VAL A 582 10.78 -14.55 -4.25
C VAL A 582 9.74 -14.34 -3.15
N GLU A 583 10.18 -14.34 -1.90
CA GLU A 583 9.27 -14.37 -0.76
C GLU A 583 9.75 -13.47 0.39
N LYS A 584 8.82 -12.96 1.19
CA LYS A 584 9.15 -12.26 2.43
C LYS A 584 9.88 -13.21 3.39
N LEU A 585 10.84 -12.67 4.14
CA LEU A 585 11.54 -13.42 5.17
C LEU A 585 11.08 -12.95 6.56
N GLU A 586 10.81 -13.90 7.44
CA GLU A 586 10.43 -13.60 8.82
C GLU A 586 11.54 -12.83 9.57
N GLU A 587 11.15 -11.79 10.29
CA GLU A 587 12.08 -10.89 11.01
C GLU A 587 12.96 -11.63 12.02
N GLY A 588 12.44 -12.68 12.63
CA GLY A 588 13.17 -13.53 13.57
C GLY A 588 14.44 -14.18 13.02
N SER A 589 14.55 -14.35 11.69
CA SER A 589 15.71 -14.99 11.06
C SER A 589 17.01 -14.23 11.27
N PHE A 590 16.97 -12.89 11.23
CA PHE A 590 18.16 -12.04 11.37
C PHE A 590 17.96 -10.84 12.30
N ASN A 591 16.83 -10.75 12.97
CA ASN A 591 16.40 -9.60 13.78
C ASN A 591 16.46 -8.29 12.97
N LYS A 592 16.00 -8.33 11.70
CA LYS A 592 15.98 -7.20 10.78
C LYS A 592 14.63 -7.09 10.11
N LYS A 593 14.13 -5.85 9.99
CA LYS A 593 12.90 -5.54 9.26
C LYS A 593 13.17 -5.52 7.75
N ASN A 594 12.06 -5.63 6.97
CA ASN A 594 12.06 -5.45 5.52
C ASN A 594 12.97 -6.45 4.79
N MET A 595 13.05 -7.68 5.31
CA MET A 595 13.82 -8.76 4.71
C MET A 595 12.98 -9.54 3.70
N PHE A 596 13.62 -9.89 2.59
CA PHE A 596 13.09 -10.86 1.64
C PHE A 596 14.17 -11.76 1.10
N GLN A 597 13.78 -12.84 0.46
CA GLN A 597 14.67 -13.84 -0.12
C GLN A 597 14.39 -14.04 -1.61
N VAL A 598 15.45 -14.14 -2.38
CA VAL A 598 15.43 -14.56 -3.78
C VAL A 598 16.05 -15.94 -3.85
N ILE A 599 15.23 -16.95 -4.07
CA ILE A 599 15.65 -18.33 -4.19
C ILE A 599 15.96 -18.58 -5.67
N HIS A 600 17.18 -18.95 -5.99
CA HIS A 600 17.60 -19.27 -7.35
C HIS A 600 18.38 -20.57 -7.38
N THR A 601 18.64 -21.09 -8.56
CA THR A 601 19.19 -22.44 -8.80
C THR A 601 20.49 -22.75 -8.05
N GLU A 602 21.31 -21.75 -7.73
CA GLU A 602 22.58 -21.99 -7.05
C GLU A 602 22.51 -21.79 -5.54
N LYS A 603 21.71 -20.84 -5.05
CA LYS A 603 21.64 -20.46 -3.64
C LYS A 603 20.46 -19.53 -3.34
N THR A 604 20.12 -19.36 -2.08
CA THR A 604 19.18 -18.34 -1.62
C THR A 604 19.88 -17.04 -1.31
N LEU A 605 19.41 -15.94 -1.88
CA LEU A 605 19.93 -14.60 -1.64
C LEU A 605 19.04 -13.89 -0.60
N TYR A 606 19.59 -13.47 0.53
CA TYR A 606 18.90 -12.72 1.56
C TYR A 606 19.17 -11.23 1.44
N ILE A 607 18.12 -10.45 1.28
CA ILE A 607 18.16 -9.01 1.00
C ILE A 607 17.34 -8.27 2.04
N GLN A 608 17.85 -7.12 2.48
CA GLN A 608 17.11 -6.17 3.31
C GLN A 608 16.92 -4.88 2.51
N ALA A 609 15.68 -4.49 2.30
CA ALA A 609 15.32 -3.19 1.74
C ALA A 609 15.35 -2.09 2.82
N ASN A 610 15.33 -0.84 2.41
CA ASN A 610 15.43 0.30 3.31
C ASN A 610 14.12 0.51 4.11
N ASN A 611 12.98 0.23 3.50
CA ASN A 611 11.65 0.32 4.14
C ASN A 611 10.68 -0.74 3.59
N CYS A 612 9.49 -0.82 4.18
CA CYS A 612 8.49 -1.83 3.85
C CYS A 612 7.91 -1.66 2.44
N VAL A 613 7.78 -0.44 1.96
CA VAL A 613 7.28 -0.12 0.61
C VAL A 613 8.28 -0.62 -0.43
N GLU A 614 9.55 -0.25 -0.29
CA GLU A 614 10.62 -0.69 -1.19
C GLU A 614 10.77 -2.22 -1.21
N ALA A 615 10.66 -2.88 -0.06
CA ALA A 615 10.70 -4.34 0.02
C ALA A 615 9.58 -4.97 -0.82
N ASN A 616 8.36 -4.46 -0.68
CA ASN A 616 7.20 -4.96 -1.44
C ASN A 616 7.37 -4.73 -2.94
N GLU A 617 7.76 -3.54 -3.35
CA GLU A 617 8.00 -3.23 -4.77
C GLU A 617 9.06 -4.14 -5.42
N TRP A 618 10.15 -4.46 -4.69
CA TRP A 618 11.15 -5.40 -5.20
C TRP A 618 10.60 -6.82 -5.32
N ILE A 619 9.85 -7.28 -4.34
CA ILE A 619 9.20 -8.60 -4.37
C ILE A 619 8.24 -8.67 -5.55
N ASP A 620 7.37 -7.68 -5.73
CA ASP A 620 6.37 -7.65 -6.79
C ASP A 620 7.00 -7.68 -8.18
N VAL A 621 7.99 -6.81 -8.42
CA VAL A 621 8.69 -6.78 -9.72
C VAL A 621 9.42 -8.09 -10.00
N LEU A 622 10.13 -8.65 -9.00
CA LEU A 622 10.84 -9.92 -9.16
C LEU A 622 9.88 -11.11 -9.37
N CYS A 623 8.76 -11.14 -8.66
CA CYS A 623 7.72 -12.15 -8.86
C CYS A 623 7.15 -12.09 -10.28
N ARG A 624 6.87 -10.88 -10.80
CA ARG A 624 6.34 -10.67 -12.15
C ARG A 624 7.30 -11.20 -13.22
N VAL A 625 8.57 -10.79 -13.20
CA VAL A 625 9.54 -11.21 -14.24
C VAL A 625 9.83 -12.72 -14.18
N SER A 626 9.73 -13.35 -13.02
CA SER A 626 9.98 -14.78 -12.84
C SER A 626 8.74 -15.65 -12.95
N ARG A 627 7.57 -15.06 -13.20
CA ARG A 627 6.26 -15.75 -13.17
C ARG A 627 6.18 -16.92 -14.13
N CYS A 628 6.71 -16.76 -15.34
CA CYS A 628 6.64 -17.78 -16.40
C CYS A 628 7.75 -18.84 -16.31
N ASN A 629 8.59 -18.82 -15.28
CA ASN A 629 9.64 -19.80 -15.12
C ASN A 629 9.05 -21.18 -14.82
N HIS A 630 9.40 -22.16 -15.64
CA HIS A 630 8.90 -23.54 -15.52
C HIS A 630 9.32 -24.28 -14.24
N ASN A 631 10.41 -23.82 -13.61
CA ASN A 631 11.03 -24.45 -12.44
C ASN A 631 10.70 -23.73 -11.13
N ARG A 632 9.59 -22.98 -11.05
CA ARG A 632 9.20 -22.31 -9.80
C ARG A 632 8.93 -23.34 -8.71
N LEU A 633 9.35 -23.01 -7.49
CA LEU A 633 9.02 -23.80 -6.32
C LEU A 633 7.55 -23.67 -5.98
N SER A 634 6.95 -24.78 -5.54
CA SER A 634 5.58 -24.79 -4.99
C SER A 634 5.53 -24.37 -3.52
N SER A 635 6.64 -24.56 -2.79
CA SER A 635 6.75 -24.24 -1.37
C SER A 635 8.13 -23.67 -1.02
N PHE A 636 8.19 -22.89 0.07
CA PHE A 636 9.40 -22.26 0.56
C PHE A 636 9.46 -22.27 2.09
N HIS A 637 10.62 -21.93 2.67
CA HIS A 637 10.78 -21.70 4.09
C HIS A 637 10.72 -20.19 4.38
N PRO A 638 9.76 -19.71 5.20
CA PRO A 638 9.65 -18.28 5.52
C PRO A 638 10.76 -17.77 6.44
N SER A 639 11.57 -18.64 7.00
CA SER A 639 12.76 -18.28 7.78
C SER A 639 14.05 -18.78 7.12
N ALA A 640 15.20 -18.27 7.59
CA ALA A 640 16.51 -18.73 7.12
C ALA A 640 16.94 -20.02 7.81
N TYR A 641 17.76 -20.82 7.09
CA TYR A 641 18.49 -21.96 7.69
C TYR A 641 19.65 -21.45 8.51
N LEU A 642 19.61 -21.66 9.84
CA LEU A 642 20.61 -21.15 10.78
C LEU A 642 20.93 -22.20 11.84
N ASN A 643 22.20 -22.30 12.20
CA ASN A 643 22.66 -23.19 13.28
C ASN A 643 22.28 -24.68 13.11
N GLY A 644 22.06 -25.11 11.86
CA GLY A 644 21.77 -26.51 11.54
C GLY A 644 20.27 -26.86 11.47
N ASN A 645 19.37 -25.84 11.51
CA ASN A 645 17.93 -26.06 11.35
C ASN A 645 17.22 -24.87 10.70
N TRP A 646 16.04 -25.10 10.14
CA TRP A 646 15.10 -24.09 9.71
C TRP A 646 14.34 -23.52 10.92
N LEU A 647 14.37 -22.21 11.13
CA LEU A 647 13.70 -21.59 12.29
C LEU A 647 12.16 -21.68 12.23
N CYS A 648 11.57 -21.85 11.06
CA CYS A 648 10.11 -21.90 10.86
C CYS A 648 9.48 -23.27 11.18
N CYS A 649 10.18 -24.37 10.92
CA CYS A 649 9.64 -25.73 11.07
C CYS A 649 10.56 -26.66 11.87
N GLN A 650 11.73 -26.18 12.32
CA GLN A 650 12.76 -26.91 13.11
C GLN A 650 13.38 -28.09 12.37
N GLU A 651 13.13 -28.24 11.08
CA GLU A 651 13.78 -29.26 10.25
C GLU A 651 15.29 -29.05 10.16
N THR A 652 16.03 -30.14 10.24
CA THR A 652 17.50 -30.11 10.34
C THR A 652 18.21 -30.25 8.99
N SER A 653 17.54 -30.72 7.95
CA SER A 653 18.10 -30.83 6.60
C SER A 653 17.88 -29.52 5.83
N GLU A 654 18.95 -28.97 5.28
CA GLU A 654 18.88 -27.78 4.42
C GLU A 654 18.10 -28.04 3.11
N SER A 655 18.02 -29.30 2.67
CA SER A 655 17.30 -29.75 1.49
C SER A 655 15.84 -30.11 1.71
N THR A 656 15.31 -29.97 2.92
CA THR A 656 13.90 -30.22 3.21
C THR A 656 13.00 -29.33 2.36
N PRO A 657 11.89 -29.87 1.78
CA PRO A 657 10.91 -29.06 1.05
C PRO A 657 10.34 -27.94 1.92
N GLY A 658 10.03 -26.82 1.30
CA GLY A 658 9.46 -25.66 2.00
C GLY A 658 8.19 -26.00 2.79
N CYS A 659 8.03 -25.37 3.95
CA CYS A 659 6.91 -25.63 4.87
C CYS A 659 5.70 -24.70 4.63
N LYS A 660 5.80 -23.72 3.73
CA LYS A 660 4.70 -22.86 3.29
C LYS A 660 4.59 -22.83 1.77
N PRO A 661 3.38 -22.72 1.21
CA PRO A 661 3.21 -22.58 -0.23
C PRO A 661 3.81 -21.23 -0.70
N CYS A 662 4.45 -21.24 -1.87
CA CYS A 662 4.92 -20.01 -2.49
C CYS A 662 3.75 -19.13 -2.91
N THR A 663 3.93 -17.82 -2.79
CA THR A 663 2.95 -16.85 -3.27
C THR A 663 2.86 -16.99 -4.80
N ALA A 664 1.72 -17.43 -5.29
CA ALA A 664 1.40 -17.31 -6.70
C ALA A 664 1.29 -15.80 -6.97
N GLY A 665 2.27 -15.22 -7.66
CA GLY A 665 2.27 -13.77 -7.94
C GLY A 665 0.92 -13.33 -8.48
N ILE A 666 0.47 -12.12 -8.11
CA ILE A 666 -0.77 -11.51 -8.60
C ILE A 666 -0.77 -11.60 -10.13
N PRO A 667 -1.87 -12.06 -10.77
CA PRO A 667 -1.99 -12.05 -12.21
C PRO A 667 -1.96 -10.59 -12.69
N ALA A 668 -0.81 -10.12 -13.11
CA ALA A 668 -0.63 -8.77 -13.63
C ALA A 668 0.18 -8.84 -14.91
N ASP A 669 -0.16 -8.00 -15.88
CA ASP A 669 0.64 -7.81 -17.07
C ASP A 669 1.95 -7.09 -16.68
N ILE A 670 3.08 -7.65 -17.11
CA ILE A 670 4.41 -7.08 -16.82
C ILE A 670 4.56 -5.69 -17.47
N GLN A 671 3.95 -5.49 -18.64
CA GLN A 671 4.08 -4.25 -19.41
C GLN A 671 3.15 -3.15 -18.87
N ILE A 672 1.93 -3.52 -18.46
CA ILE A 672 0.88 -2.57 -18.10
C ILE A 672 0.67 -2.45 -16.58
N ASP A 673 1.25 -3.37 -15.81
CA ASP A 673 1.13 -3.42 -14.33
C ASP A 673 -0.33 -3.44 -13.83
N ILE A 674 -1.15 -4.33 -14.40
CA ILE A 674 -2.59 -4.41 -14.12
C ILE A 674 -2.94 -5.61 -13.25
N ASP A 675 -3.68 -5.33 -12.17
CA ASP A 675 -4.48 -6.30 -11.43
C ASP A 675 -5.94 -6.10 -11.82
N GLU A 676 -6.45 -6.92 -12.73
CA GLU A 676 -7.80 -6.76 -13.30
C GLU A 676 -8.92 -6.87 -12.26
N ASP A 677 -8.73 -7.69 -11.23
CA ASP A 677 -9.73 -7.84 -10.16
C ASP A 677 -9.79 -6.57 -9.31
N ARG A 678 -8.63 -5.98 -9.00
CA ARG A 678 -8.57 -4.70 -8.31
C ARG A 678 -9.18 -3.56 -9.11
N GLU A 679 -8.91 -3.50 -10.42
CA GLU A 679 -9.52 -2.47 -11.26
C GLU A 679 -11.04 -2.66 -11.36
N THR A 680 -11.51 -3.91 -11.40
CA THR A 680 -12.96 -4.21 -11.38
C THR A 680 -13.59 -3.87 -10.03
N GLU A 681 -12.90 -4.13 -8.91
CA GLU A 681 -13.33 -3.72 -7.58
C GLU A 681 -13.48 -2.19 -7.47
N ARG A 682 -12.52 -1.43 -7.99
CA ARG A 682 -12.61 0.03 -8.04
C ARG A 682 -13.80 0.51 -8.83
N ILE A 683 -14.09 -0.11 -9.98
CA ILE A 683 -15.27 0.20 -10.78
C ILE A 683 -16.56 -0.14 -10.02
N TYR A 684 -16.62 -1.30 -9.35
CA TYR A 684 -17.73 -1.66 -8.47
C TYR A 684 -17.95 -0.63 -7.37
N SER A 685 -16.89 -0.21 -6.69
CA SER A 685 -16.93 0.82 -5.65
C SER A 685 -17.48 2.15 -6.18
N ILE A 686 -17.09 2.57 -7.39
CA ILE A 686 -17.59 3.80 -8.03
C ILE A 686 -19.08 3.67 -8.35
N PHE A 687 -19.52 2.54 -8.89
CA PHE A 687 -20.95 2.30 -9.11
C PHE A 687 -21.74 2.37 -7.82
N THR A 688 -21.25 1.73 -6.75
CA THR A 688 -21.89 1.72 -5.43
C THR A 688 -22.00 3.15 -4.84
N LEU A 689 -20.94 3.95 -4.94
CA LEU A 689 -20.94 5.35 -4.50
C LEU A 689 -21.86 6.24 -5.34
N SER A 690 -22.12 5.84 -6.59
CA SER A 690 -22.91 6.61 -7.56
C SER A 690 -24.33 6.07 -7.77
N LEU A 691 -24.81 5.15 -6.93
CA LEU A 691 -26.14 4.52 -7.06
C LEU A 691 -27.28 5.52 -7.19
N LEU A 692 -27.26 6.64 -6.46
CA LEU A 692 -28.27 7.68 -6.56
C LEU A 692 -28.31 8.33 -7.96
N LYS A 693 -27.14 8.56 -8.57
CA LYS A 693 -27.09 9.09 -9.94
C LYS A 693 -27.50 8.04 -10.97
N LEU A 694 -27.13 6.78 -10.76
CA LEU A 694 -27.55 5.65 -11.58
C LEU A 694 -29.07 5.49 -11.56
N GLN A 695 -29.69 5.60 -10.39
CA GLN A 695 -31.14 5.58 -10.24
C GLN A 695 -31.80 6.77 -10.96
N LYS A 696 -31.24 7.97 -10.83
CA LYS A 696 -31.75 9.15 -11.54
C LYS A 696 -31.64 9.00 -13.06
N MET A 697 -30.58 8.38 -13.57
CA MET A 697 -30.44 8.08 -14.99
C MET A 697 -31.48 7.05 -15.44
N GLU A 698 -31.76 6.03 -14.64
CA GLU A 698 -32.80 5.04 -14.86
C GLU A 698 -34.20 5.68 -14.95
N GLU A 699 -34.55 6.54 -14.00
CA GLU A 699 -35.82 7.30 -14.00
C GLU A 699 -35.95 8.19 -15.25
N THR A 700 -34.82 8.80 -15.66
CA THR A 700 -34.76 9.60 -16.90
C THR A 700 -35.07 8.75 -18.13
N CYS A 701 -34.48 7.54 -18.23
CA CYS A 701 -34.75 6.60 -19.32
C CYS A 701 -36.23 6.21 -19.37
N GLY A 702 -36.84 5.95 -18.22
CA GLY A 702 -38.28 5.64 -18.12
C GLY A 702 -39.16 6.78 -18.59
N SER A 703 -38.83 8.02 -18.25
CA SER A 703 -39.56 9.22 -18.69
C SER A 703 -39.43 9.47 -20.19
N ILE A 704 -38.26 9.27 -20.78
CA ILE A 704 -38.00 9.41 -22.23
C ILE A 704 -38.75 8.35 -23.04
N ALA A 705 -38.84 7.13 -22.53
CA ALA A 705 -39.58 6.04 -23.19
C ALA A 705 -41.06 6.32 -23.31
N VAL A 706 -41.66 7.13 -22.42
CA VAL A 706 -43.06 7.57 -22.42
C VAL A 706 -43.26 8.86 -23.25
N TYR A 707 -42.21 9.71 -23.33
CA TYR A 707 -42.28 11.01 -23.99
C TYR A 707 -41.68 10.95 -25.38
N GLN A 708 -42.54 10.98 -26.41
CA GLN A 708 -42.14 10.97 -27.83
C GLN A 708 -41.91 12.36 -28.42
N GLY A 709 -41.61 13.39 -27.64
CA GLY A 709 -41.40 14.78 -28.08
C GLY A 709 -39.92 15.19 -28.15
N PRO A 710 -39.65 16.40 -28.70
CA PRO A 710 -38.28 16.91 -28.81
C PRO A 710 -37.65 17.15 -27.43
N GLN A 711 -36.50 16.57 -27.21
CA GLN A 711 -35.73 16.51 -25.93
C GLN A 711 -35.09 17.85 -25.49
N LYS A 712 -35.60 19.00 -25.87
CA LYS A 712 -35.01 20.34 -25.65
C LYS A 712 -35.70 21.16 -24.55
N GLU A 713 -36.45 20.57 -23.63
CA GLU A 713 -37.04 21.37 -22.55
C GLU A 713 -36.09 21.48 -21.34
N PRO A 714 -35.98 22.68 -20.72
CA PRO A 714 -35.16 22.92 -19.54
C PRO A 714 -35.73 22.19 -18.33
N GLY A 715 -35.10 21.08 -17.95
CA GLY A 715 -35.50 20.21 -16.83
C GLY A 715 -35.12 18.76 -17.04
N TYR A 716 -34.83 18.34 -18.26
CA TYR A 716 -34.27 17.02 -18.56
C TYR A 716 -32.77 16.99 -18.31
N SER A 717 -32.33 15.91 -17.70
CA SER A 717 -31.03 15.67 -17.14
C SER A 717 -29.87 15.90 -18.13
N LYS A 718 -28.72 16.20 -17.58
CA LYS A 718 -27.44 16.35 -18.29
C LYS A 718 -26.89 15.04 -18.89
N PHE A 719 -27.62 13.92 -18.82
CA PHE A 719 -27.13 12.63 -19.33
C PHE A 719 -27.29 12.52 -20.85
N THR A 720 -26.29 11.96 -21.51
CA THR A 720 -26.32 11.65 -22.94
C THR A 720 -27.01 10.31 -23.16
N ILE A 721 -28.28 10.30 -23.55
CA ILE A 721 -29.10 9.11 -23.78
C ILE A 721 -29.57 9.10 -25.22
N GLU A 722 -28.97 8.28 -26.10
CA GLU A 722 -29.38 8.10 -27.50
C GLU A 722 -30.51 7.06 -27.62
N ASP A 723 -30.47 5.99 -26.82
CA ASP A 723 -31.49 4.94 -26.76
C ASP A 723 -31.87 4.66 -25.30
N SER A 724 -33.03 5.12 -24.90
CA SER A 724 -33.53 4.98 -23.53
C SER A 724 -33.79 3.53 -23.12
N VAL A 725 -34.25 2.69 -24.05
CA VAL A 725 -34.56 1.27 -23.76
C VAL A 725 -33.28 0.47 -23.58
N ALA A 726 -32.29 0.64 -24.46
CA ALA A 726 -31.01 -0.01 -24.36
C ALA A 726 -30.25 0.43 -23.09
N THR A 727 -30.26 1.73 -22.79
CA THR A 727 -29.64 2.29 -21.58
C THR A 727 -30.32 1.75 -20.31
N PHE A 728 -31.65 1.75 -20.25
CA PHE A 728 -32.40 1.18 -19.13
C PHE A 728 -32.03 -0.27 -18.88
N LYS A 729 -32.01 -1.11 -19.96
CA LYS A 729 -31.63 -2.52 -19.85
C LYS A 729 -30.22 -2.70 -19.30
N THR A 730 -29.27 -1.89 -19.75
CA THR A 730 -27.90 -1.94 -19.24
C THR A 730 -27.83 -1.52 -17.76
N ILE A 731 -28.56 -0.49 -17.35
CA ILE A 731 -28.65 -0.06 -15.95
C ILE A 731 -29.19 -1.20 -15.06
N GLN A 732 -30.24 -1.93 -15.51
CA GLN A 732 -30.74 -3.09 -14.78
C GLN A 732 -29.70 -4.19 -14.64
N GLN A 733 -28.91 -4.44 -15.68
CA GLN A 733 -27.80 -5.41 -15.63
C GLN A 733 -26.71 -4.98 -14.66
N ILE A 734 -26.34 -3.68 -14.66
CA ILE A 734 -25.39 -3.10 -13.71
C ILE A 734 -25.89 -3.31 -12.27
N LYS A 735 -27.14 -2.92 -11.96
CA LYS A 735 -27.73 -3.06 -10.62
C LYS A 735 -27.72 -4.50 -10.14
N SER A 736 -28.23 -5.42 -10.96
CA SER A 736 -28.21 -6.87 -10.65
C SER A 736 -26.82 -7.42 -10.40
N THR A 737 -25.81 -6.88 -11.09
CA THR A 737 -24.42 -7.31 -10.93
C THR A 737 -23.82 -6.75 -9.64
N ILE A 738 -24.15 -5.50 -9.29
CA ILE A 738 -23.72 -4.86 -8.04
C ILE A 738 -24.31 -5.60 -6.84
N GLU A 739 -25.62 -5.90 -6.85
CA GLU A 739 -26.30 -6.64 -5.79
C GLU A 739 -25.66 -8.01 -5.52
N LYS A 740 -25.21 -8.71 -6.57
CA LYS A 740 -24.49 -9.99 -6.42
C LYS A 740 -23.10 -9.84 -5.81
N LEU A 741 -22.44 -8.68 -6.00
CA LEU A 741 -21.15 -8.37 -5.38
C LEU A 741 -21.30 -7.84 -3.94
N ASP A 742 -22.42 -7.19 -3.63
CA ASP A 742 -22.68 -6.66 -2.28
C ASP A 742 -22.75 -7.78 -1.23
N GLU A 743 -23.34 -8.94 -1.54
CA GLU A 743 -23.50 -10.04 -0.61
C GLU A 743 -22.16 -10.58 -0.07
N PRO A 744 -21.19 -10.98 -0.91
CA PRO A 744 -19.89 -11.44 -0.44
C PRO A 744 -19.09 -10.32 0.25
N HIS A 745 -19.21 -9.06 -0.19
CA HIS A 745 -18.58 -7.91 0.49
C HIS A 745 -19.16 -7.70 1.90
N GLU A 746 -20.48 -7.81 2.06
CA GLU A 746 -21.10 -7.71 3.39
C GLU A 746 -20.71 -8.86 4.30
N LYS A 747 -20.66 -10.10 3.77
CA LYS A 747 -20.20 -11.28 4.51
C LYS A 747 -18.78 -11.06 5.02
N TYR A 748 -17.89 -10.53 4.16
CA TYR A 748 -16.53 -10.20 4.54
C TYR A 748 -16.48 -9.08 5.59
N ARG A 749 -17.25 -7.97 5.43
CA ARG A 749 -17.32 -6.87 6.40
C ARG A 749 -17.79 -7.35 7.76
N LYS A 750 -18.82 -8.21 7.81
CA LYS A 750 -19.33 -8.82 9.04
C LYS A 750 -18.26 -9.70 9.70
N LYS A 751 -17.56 -10.55 8.93
CA LYS A 751 -16.43 -11.38 9.41
C LYS A 751 -15.30 -10.52 9.97
N ARG A 752 -14.94 -9.43 9.28
CA ARG A 752 -13.91 -8.48 9.71
C ARG A 752 -14.32 -7.73 10.99
N SER A 753 -15.57 -7.30 11.10
CA SER A 753 -16.09 -6.62 12.30
C SER A 753 -16.14 -7.55 13.51
N SER A 754 -16.53 -8.80 13.35
CA SER A 754 -16.48 -9.80 14.42
C SER A 754 -15.04 -10.12 14.83
N SER A 755 -14.14 -10.29 13.87
CA SER A 755 -12.70 -10.51 14.14
C SER A 755 -12.06 -9.30 14.84
N ALA A 756 -12.45 -8.08 14.48
CA ALA A 756 -11.97 -6.86 15.15
C ALA A 756 -12.48 -6.78 16.60
N LYS A 757 -13.69 -7.27 16.89
CA LYS A 757 -14.24 -7.34 18.25
C LYS A 757 -13.41 -8.27 19.15
N TYR A 758 -12.88 -9.36 18.62
CA TYR A 758 -12.06 -10.32 19.37
C TYR A 758 -10.55 -10.06 19.23
N GLY A 759 -10.12 -9.23 18.30
CA GLY A 759 -8.73 -8.87 18.01
C GLY A 759 -7.88 -10.04 17.48
N SER A 760 -7.27 -9.85 16.33
CA SER A 760 -6.33 -10.82 15.73
C SER A 760 -4.95 -10.20 15.53
N LYS A 761 -3.95 -11.00 15.13
CA LYS A 761 -2.62 -10.46 14.79
C LYS A 761 -2.69 -9.48 13.64
N GLU A 762 -3.62 -9.68 12.70
CA GLU A 762 -3.83 -8.83 11.52
C GLU A 762 -4.78 -7.67 11.82
N ASN A 763 -5.79 -7.91 12.65
CA ASN A 763 -6.78 -6.92 13.08
C ASN A 763 -6.78 -6.79 14.62
N PRO A 764 -5.81 -6.12 15.21
CA PRO A 764 -5.75 -5.93 16.66
C PRO A 764 -6.83 -4.94 17.10
N ILE A 765 -7.27 -5.09 18.35
CA ILE A 765 -8.24 -4.17 18.97
C ILE A 765 -7.59 -2.81 19.16
N VAL A 766 -8.30 -1.74 18.76
CA VAL A 766 -7.88 -0.35 18.89
C VAL A 766 -8.71 0.33 19.97
N GLY A 767 -8.04 1.01 20.90
CA GLY A 767 -8.70 1.79 21.94
C GLY A 767 -9.30 0.99 23.09
N LYS A 768 -10.14 1.64 23.90
CA LYS A 768 -10.90 1.03 24.99
C LYS A 768 -12.03 0.19 24.40
N ILE A 769 -12.19 -1.04 24.88
CA ILE A 769 -13.41 -1.78 24.65
C ILE A 769 -14.49 -1.11 25.50
N SER A 770 -15.48 -0.47 24.85
CA SER A 770 -16.62 0.18 25.51
C SER A 770 -17.60 -0.83 26.05
#